data_d55b31c1c5ac6307a45719dee6529ed0
#
_entry.id   d55b31c1c5ac6307a45719dee6529ed0
#
_cell.length_a   1.000
_cell.length_b   1.000
_cell.length_c   1.000
_cell.angle_alpha   90.00
_cell.angle_beta   90.00
_cell.angle_gamma   90.00
#
_symmetry.space_group_name_H-M   'P 1'
#
loop_
_entity.id
_entity.type
_entity.pdbx_description
1 polymer ?
#
loop_
_entity_poly.entity_id
_entity_poly.type
_entity_poly.pdbx_seq_one_letter_code
_entity_poly.pdbx_strand_id
1 'polypeptide(L)'
;MLDKIIIKGAREHNLKNIDVEIPKNKFVVITGVSGSGKSSLAFDTIYSEGQRRYVESLSAYARQFIGQMKKPEVDSIEGLSPAISIEQKTTNKNPRSTVGTVTEIYDYMRLLFAHIGTAHCPVCGTVVDRKSVEEIVENIIEKFEDREKMIILSPVVREKKGTHKNLFLNLVKKGFVRARVNGEILYLEDEIDLDKNKKHNIEVVIDRLILKKGDNEFISRLTQSIETGMEVSEGKIIININGIDYNYSENYACPNHEDISIPELTPRLFSFNAPYGACPECKGIGQKLEVDENKLILDKTLSIEDGGIYVPGASSRKGWTWDMFLSMCKEFDIDYTIPVEDIPQEQMNIILHGTDKKFRFDFESKDFSFHGMREFKGIVKNMEKRYYETFSDSAKEEIENRFMIEKECKICHGKRLKEEVLAVTINDKNIIDLCLMSVKDCLEFFNNLVLTQQQEKIAKEILKEIRERLNFMINVGLDYLSLFRPTKTLSGGESQRIRLATQIGSGLTGVLYVLDEPSIGLHQRDNDKLLLTLNRLRDLGNTLIVVEHDEDTMNQADYIFDLGPGAGEFGGNVVAYGTPEEVKQNKNSLTGKYLRGETKIEVPKERRKSDKFIELIGAKGNNLKNITVKIPLGILTVITGVSGSGKSTLINQTLFPILFNELNKGKLYPLEYKSINGLENIEKVIDIDQTPIGRTPRSNPATYTKIFDEIRDIFAQTKDAKVKGFSKGRFSFNVKGGRCEACQGAGIVKIEMNFLPDVYVECDVCRGKRYNKETLEVFYKGKTISDVLNMSIDEAYEFFSTIPSLEKKIKVLKDVGLGYIKLGQPATTLSGGEAQRIKLAAELSKSSKGKTVYILDEPTTGLHFEDVKKLMEVLQRLVDKGNSVIIIEHNLDVIKTADYIIDIGPEGGDKGGNIVAFGTPEEIAKSRKSYTGKYLKKYLKK
;
A
#
# COMPACT_ATOMS: atom_id res chain seq x y z
N MET A 1 21.16 -37.00 5.88
CA MET A 1 21.03 -35.51 5.85
C MET A 1 21.31 -35.02 7.27
N LEU A 2 21.98 -33.87 7.43
CA LEU A 2 22.17 -33.27 8.74
C LEU A 2 20.83 -32.85 9.31
N ASP A 3 20.49 -33.29 10.53
CA ASP A 3 19.21 -32.98 11.20
C ASP A 3 19.23 -31.57 11.83
N LYS A 4 20.35 -30.85 11.67
CA LYS A 4 20.57 -29.51 12.22
C LYS A 4 21.17 -28.58 11.16
N ILE A 5 20.92 -27.29 11.32
CA ILE A 5 21.67 -26.21 10.68
C ILE A 5 22.78 -25.82 11.66
N ILE A 6 24.05 -25.95 11.26
CA ILE A 6 25.22 -25.69 12.10
C ILE A 6 25.90 -24.41 11.61
N ILE A 7 25.97 -23.42 12.44
CA ILE A 7 26.56 -22.12 12.17
C ILE A 7 27.80 -21.98 13.08
N LYS A 8 28.93 -21.66 12.50
CA LYS A 8 30.19 -21.44 13.24
C LYS A 8 30.73 -20.04 12.97
N GLY A 9 31.09 -19.34 14.04
CA GLY A 9 31.75 -18.06 13.97
C GLY A 9 30.94 -16.92 13.37
N ALA A 10 29.64 -16.80 13.68
CA ALA A 10 28.81 -15.71 13.17
C ALA A 10 29.22 -14.38 13.82
N ARG A 11 29.57 -13.37 12.95
CA ARG A 11 30.12 -12.07 13.37
C ARG A 11 29.41 -10.88 12.70
N GLU A 12 28.30 -11.12 12.01
CA GLU A 12 27.60 -10.05 11.31
C GLU A 12 27.08 -9.00 12.31
N HIS A 13 27.32 -7.74 12.02
CA HIS A 13 26.98 -6.58 12.87
C HIS A 13 27.50 -6.67 14.30
N ASN A 14 26.64 -6.91 15.29
CA ASN A 14 26.99 -6.96 16.71
C ASN A 14 27.15 -8.40 17.23
N LEU A 15 27.05 -9.43 16.41
CA LEU A 15 27.25 -10.81 16.83
C LEU A 15 28.69 -11.07 17.27
N LYS A 16 28.87 -11.75 18.42
CA LYS A 16 30.15 -11.94 19.10
C LYS A 16 30.83 -13.28 18.77
N ASN A 17 31.00 -13.57 17.47
CA ASN A 17 31.62 -14.83 17.02
C ASN A 17 30.91 -16.07 17.59
N ILE A 18 29.59 -16.12 17.45
CA ILE A 18 28.76 -17.15 18.08
C ILE A 18 28.65 -18.40 17.21
N ASP A 19 28.60 -19.56 17.90
CA ASP A 19 28.29 -20.84 17.32
C ASP A 19 26.85 -21.23 17.68
N VAL A 20 26.05 -21.65 16.68
CA VAL A 20 24.63 -21.96 16.89
C VAL A 20 24.27 -23.23 16.13
N GLU A 21 23.55 -24.13 16.79
CA GLU A 21 22.96 -25.35 16.18
C GLU A 21 21.43 -25.27 16.21
N ILE A 22 20.79 -25.17 15.05
CA ILE A 22 19.34 -25.05 14.94
C ILE A 22 18.75 -26.35 14.43
N PRO A 23 17.81 -26.98 15.17
CA PRO A 23 17.18 -28.23 14.73
C PRO A 23 16.28 -28.00 13.50
N LYS A 24 16.34 -28.90 12.52
CA LYS A 24 15.47 -28.89 11.33
C LYS A 24 14.07 -29.42 11.63
N ASN A 25 13.11 -29.05 10.78
CA ASN A 25 11.70 -29.45 10.88
C ASN A 25 11.09 -29.10 12.26
N LYS A 26 11.52 -27.96 12.80
CA LYS A 26 11.09 -27.42 14.08
C LYS A 26 10.63 -25.98 13.95
N PHE A 27 9.77 -25.56 14.86
CA PHE A 27 9.38 -24.19 15.07
C PHE A 27 10.34 -23.54 16.08
N VAL A 28 11.26 -22.74 15.59
CA VAL A 28 12.33 -22.10 16.36
C VAL A 28 12.05 -20.62 16.51
N VAL A 29 12.04 -20.11 17.73
CA VAL A 29 11.90 -18.67 18.03
C VAL A 29 13.24 -18.09 18.40
N ILE A 30 13.62 -16.97 17.76
CA ILE A 30 14.77 -16.14 18.15
C ILE A 30 14.23 -14.90 18.84
N THR A 31 14.56 -14.73 20.13
CA THR A 31 14.08 -13.63 20.95
C THR A 31 15.24 -12.88 21.65
N GLY A 32 14.94 -11.87 22.43
CA GLY A 32 15.90 -11.04 23.16
C GLY A 32 15.58 -9.55 23.06
N VAL A 33 16.25 -8.71 23.83
CA VAL A 33 16.02 -7.24 23.82
C VAL A 33 16.22 -6.61 22.45
N SER A 34 15.61 -5.45 22.21
CA SER A 34 15.80 -4.71 20.95
C SER A 34 17.29 -4.37 20.76
N GLY A 35 17.82 -4.63 19.54
CA GLY A 35 19.25 -4.45 19.25
C GLY A 35 20.19 -5.54 19.78
N SER A 36 19.68 -6.70 20.27
CA SER A 36 20.52 -7.81 20.75
C SER A 36 21.18 -8.66 19.63
N GLY A 37 20.84 -8.44 18.34
CA GLY A 37 21.40 -9.18 17.20
C GLY A 37 20.46 -10.25 16.60
N LYS A 38 19.18 -10.26 16.96
CA LYS A 38 18.18 -11.23 16.43
C LYS A 38 18.09 -11.22 14.91
N SER A 39 17.88 -10.05 14.32
CA SER A 39 17.77 -9.89 12.87
C SER A 39 19.12 -10.16 12.18
N SER A 40 20.24 -9.81 12.82
CA SER A 40 21.59 -10.12 12.32
C SER A 40 21.83 -11.62 12.19
N LEU A 41 21.34 -12.42 13.16
CA LEU A 41 21.42 -13.88 13.07
C LEU A 41 20.41 -14.45 12.06
N ALA A 42 19.14 -14.09 12.17
CA ALA A 42 18.06 -14.70 11.38
C ALA A 42 18.12 -14.29 9.89
N PHE A 43 18.23 -12.98 9.61
CA PHE A 43 18.14 -12.45 8.24
C PHE A 43 19.52 -12.20 7.62
N ASP A 44 20.41 -11.45 8.29
CA ASP A 44 21.68 -11.04 7.71
C ASP A 44 22.70 -12.20 7.63
N THR A 45 22.54 -13.24 8.48
CA THR A 45 23.40 -14.43 8.45
C THR A 45 22.72 -15.64 7.80
N ILE A 46 21.66 -16.17 8.40
CA ILE A 46 21.04 -17.46 7.96
C ILE A 46 20.33 -17.32 6.63
N TYR A 47 19.39 -16.38 6.53
CA TYR A 47 18.62 -16.18 5.31
C TYR A 47 19.50 -15.69 4.16
N SER A 48 20.38 -14.71 4.42
CA SER A 48 21.31 -14.16 3.42
C SER A 48 22.20 -15.23 2.79
N GLU A 49 22.78 -16.15 3.59
CA GLU A 49 23.57 -17.26 3.08
C GLU A 49 22.72 -18.30 2.32
N GLY A 50 21.52 -18.59 2.80
CA GLY A 50 20.60 -19.50 2.11
C GLY A 50 20.20 -18.97 0.73
N GLN A 51 19.89 -17.69 0.64
CA GLN A 51 19.55 -17.02 -0.62
C GLN A 51 20.77 -16.94 -1.56
N ARG A 52 21.97 -16.59 -1.02
CA ARG A 52 23.22 -16.54 -1.79
C ARG A 52 23.50 -17.88 -2.47
N ARG A 53 23.40 -19.00 -1.73
CA ARG A 53 23.62 -20.35 -2.29
C ARG A 53 22.59 -20.71 -3.34
N TYR A 54 21.34 -20.32 -3.13
CA TYR A 54 20.28 -20.51 -4.12
C TYR A 54 20.59 -19.74 -5.41
N VAL A 55 20.96 -18.47 -5.31
CA VAL A 55 21.31 -17.62 -6.46
C VAL A 55 22.55 -18.16 -7.19
N GLU A 56 23.55 -18.66 -6.46
CA GLU A 56 24.75 -19.28 -7.05
C GLU A 56 24.45 -20.58 -7.83
N SER A 57 23.38 -21.29 -7.46
CA SER A 57 22.92 -22.49 -8.18
C SER A 57 22.24 -22.17 -9.52
N LEU A 58 21.84 -20.92 -9.75
CA LEU A 58 21.18 -20.48 -10.98
C LEU A 58 22.16 -20.30 -12.14
N SER A 59 21.66 -20.27 -13.37
CA SER A 59 22.48 -20.06 -14.57
C SER A 59 23.24 -18.72 -14.52
N ALA A 60 24.39 -18.63 -15.21
CA ALA A 60 25.18 -17.40 -15.28
C ALA A 60 24.36 -16.20 -15.82
N TYR A 61 23.41 -16.45 -16.72
CA TYR A 61 22.50 -15.45 -17.26
C TYR A 61 21.55 -14.91 -16.18
N ALA A 62 20.91 -15.78 -15.40
CA ALA A 62 20.02 -15.36 -14.31
C ALA A 62 20.77 -14.57 -13.22
N ARG A 63 22.02 -14.95 -12.91
CA ARG A 63 22.86 -14.25 -11.92
C ARG A 63 23.21 -12.81 -12.33
N GLN A 64 23.32 -12.51 -13.63
CA GLN A 64 23.55 -11.14 -14.11
C GLN A 64 22.42 -10.18 -13.76
N PHE A 65 21.18 -10.67 -13.67
CA PHE A 65 20.01 -9.86 -13.32
C PHE A 65 19.79 -9.72 -11.81
N ILE A 66 20.24 -10.68 -11.00
CA ILE A 66 19.99 -10.70 -9.55
C ILE A 66 21.12 -10.00 -8.77
N GLY A 67 22.29 -9.79 -9.38
CA GLY A 67 23.47 -9.20 -8.76
C GLY A 67 24.23 -10.17 -7.84
N GLN A 68 25.43 -9.76 -7.39
CA GLN A 68 26.21 -10.51 -6.42
C GLN A 68 25.73 -10.17 -5.00
N MET A 69 25.30 -11.18 -4.25
CA MET A 69 24.98 -11.03 -2.84
C MET A 69 26.25 -11.04 -1.98
N LYS A 70 26.36 -10.14 -1.00
CA LYS A 70 27.46 -10.13 -0.04
C LYS A 70 27.42 -11.43 0.77
N LYS A 71 28.57 -12.09 0.90
CA LYS A 71 28.70 -13.22 1.81
C LYS A 71 28.64 -12.70 3.25
N PRO A 72 27.79 -13.28 4.13
CA PRO A 72 27.76 -12.88 5.53
C PRO A 72 29.10 -13.19 6.23
N GLU A 73 29.39 -12.44 7.29
CA GLU A 73 30.60 -12.63 8.10
C GLU A 73 30.44 -13.82 9.04
N VAL A 74 30.72 -15.01 8.52
CA VAL A 74 30.60 -16.30 9.20
C VAL A 74 31.69 -17.25 8.72
N ASP A 75 32.18 -18.11 9.60
CA ASP A 75 33.20 -19.10 9.22
C ASP A 75 32.61 -20.18 8.34
N SER A 76 31.52 -20.83 8.79
CA SER A 76 30.79 -21.82 8.00
C SER A 76 29.33 -21.93 8.41
N ILE A 77 28.46 -22.27 7.44
CA ILE A 77 27.08 -22.70 7.68
C ILE A 77 26.83 -24.00 6.93
N GLU A 78 26.46 -25.03 7.67
CA GLU A 78 26.16 -26.35 7.13
C GLU A 78 24.67 -26.68 7.29
N GLY A 79 24.14 -27.53 6.44
CA GLY A 79 22.76 -28.03 6.58
C GLY A 79 21.65 -27.07 6.14
N LEU A 80 21.94 -25.94 5.49
CA LEU A 80 20.91 -25.03 5.00
C LEU A 80 20.01 -25.67 3.95
N SER A 81 18.70 -25.44 4.09
CA SER A 81 17.68 -25.67 3.06
C SER A 81 17.45 -24.39 2.24
N PRO A 82 16.78 -24.47 1.07
CA PRO A 82 16.31 -23.27 0.38
C PRO A 82 15.55 -22.37 1.35
N ALA A 83 15.91 -21.07 1.40
CA ALA A 83 15.39 -20.16 2.40
C ALA A 83 14.42 -19.14 1.79
N ILE A 84 13.30 -18.91 2.46
CA ILE A 84 12.29 -17.90 2.13
C ILE A 84 12.14 -16.95 3.31
N SER A 85 12.25 -15.64 3.04
CA SER A 85 12.05 -14.58 4.02
C SER A 85 10.66 -13.96 3.90
N ILE A 86 10.03 -13.72 5.04
CA ILE A 86 8.75 -13.00 5.13
C ILE A 86 8.93 -11.82 6.08
N GLU A 87 9.44 -10.72 5.50
CA GLU A 87 9.71 -9.47 6.21
C GLU A 87 8.53 -8.50 6.16
N GLN A 88 8.51 -7.56 7.11
CA GLN A 88 7.48 -6.53 7.23
C GLN A 88 7.66 -5.35 6.23
N LYS A 89 8.90 -5.07 5.80
CA LYS A 89 9.32 -3.79 5.18
C LYS A 89 8.83 -3.49 3.76
N THR A 90 8.21 -4.40 3.03
CA THR A 90 7.90 -4.18 1.61
C THR A 90 6.41 -4.09 1.33
N THR A 91 5.83 -2.90 1.44
CA THR A 91 4.54 -2.61 0.81
C THR A 91 4.76 -2.36 -0.69
N ASN A 92 4.07 -3.13 -1.53
CA ASN A 92 4.10 -2.90 -2.97
C ASN A 92 3.38 -1.58 -3.30
N LYS A 93 4.12 -0.59 -3.80
CA LYS A 93 3.58 0.73 -4.17
C LYS A 93 2.84 0.73 -5.52
N ASN A 94 2.78 -0.38 -6.23
CA ASN A 94 2.12 -0.45 -7.52
C ASN A 94 0.59 -0.25 -7.35
N PRO A 95 -0.02 0.80 -7.93
CA PRO A 95 -1.45 1.09 -7.76
C PRO A 95 -2.38 0.04 -8.38
N ARG A 96 -1.85 -0.83 -9.24
CA ARG A 96 -2.59 -1.93 -9.86
C ARG A 96 -2.63 -3.19 -9.02
N SER A 97 -1.71 -3.35 -8.06
CA SER A 97 -1.67 -4.53 -7.18
C SER A 97 -2.81 -4.53 -6.19
N THR A 98 -3.54 -5.63 -6.11
CA THR A 98 -4.62 -5.88 -5.14
C THR A 98 -4.32 -7.14 -4.33
N VAL A 99 -5.05 -7.34 -3.23
CA VAL A 99 -4.98 -8.58 -2.45
C VAL A 99 -5.18 -9.79 -3.36
N GLY A 100 -6.21 -9.77 -4.22
CA GLY A 100 -6.51 -10.88 -5.15
C GLY A 100 -5.40 -11.19 -6.15
N THR A 101 -4.66 -10.16 -6.63
CA THR A 101 -3.55 -10.39 -7.57
C THR A 101 -2.29 -10.91 -6.87
N VAL A 102 -2.00 -10.47 -5.65
CA VAL A 102 -0.81 -10.93 -4.89
C VAL A 102 -0.99 -12.37 -4.39
N THR A 103 -2.24 -12.75 -4.06
CA THR A 103 -2.58 -14.12 -3.63
C THR A 103 -2.85 -15.07 -4.79
N GLU A 104 -2.75 -14.60 -6.03
CA GLU A 104 -3.08 -15.34 -7.27
C GLU A 104 -4.55 -15.78 -7.37
N ILE A 105 -5.40 -15.49 -6.36
CA ILE A 105 -6.83 -15.85 -6.36
C ILE A 105 -7.53 -15.22 -7.57
N TYR A 106 -7.19 -13.97 -7.90
CA TYR A 106 -7.76 -13.27 -9.05
C TYR A 106 -7.46 -13.97 -10.38
N ASP A 107 -6.28 -14.58 -10.53
CA ASP A 107 -5.89 -15.30 -11.75
C ASP A 107 -6.72 -16.56 -11.93
N TYR A 108 -6.98 -17.32 -10.85
CA TYR A 108 -7.91 -18.45 -10.88
C TYR A 108 -9.37 -18.02 -11.11
N MET A 109 -9.80 -16.89 -10.55
CA MET A 109 -11.14 -16.34 -10.84
C MET A 109 -11.29 -15.95 -12.30
N ARG A 110 -10.28 -15.32 -12.91
CA ARG A 110 -10.26 -15.01 -14.35
C ARG A 110 -10.41 -16.27 -15.21
N LEU A 111 -9.70 -17.34 -14.83
CA LEU A 111 -9.80 -18.63 -15.50
C LEU A 111 -11.21 -19.22 -15.33
N LEU A 112 -11.78 -19.14 -14.14
CA LEU A 112 -13.14 -19.62 -13.86
C LEU A 112 -14.19 -18.88 -14.70
N PHE A 113 -14.15 -17.54 -14.73
CA PHE A 113 -15.09 -16.72 -15.49
C PHE A 113 -14.94 -16.93 -17.00
N ALA A 114 -13.75 -17.21 -17.51
CA ALA A 114 -13.53 -17.51 -18.91
C ALA A 114 -14.19 -18.83 -19.34
N HIS A 115 -14.24 -19.83 -18.43
CA HIS A 115 -14.72 -21.16 -18.77
C HIS A 115 -16.19 -21.42 -18.44
N ILE A 116 -16.72 -20.82 -17.37
CA ILE A 116 -18.11 -21.08 -16.92
C ILE A 116 -18.94 -19.81 -16.77
N GLY A 117 -18.40 -18.64 -17.08
CA GLY A 117 -19.11 -17.37 -17.01
C GLY A 117 -20.20 -17.27 -18.06
N THR A 118 -21.36 -16.73 -17.68
CA THR A 118 -22.47 -16.43 -18.57
C THR A 118 -22.44 -14.97 -18.97
N ALA A 119 -22.37 -14.69 -20.26
CA ALA A 119 -22.35 -13.33 -20.78
C ALA A 119 -23.77 -12.74 -20.86
N HIS A 120 -23.91 -11.48 -20.46
CA HIS A 120 -25.16 -10.74 -20.53
C HIS A 120 -24.96 -9.44 -21.31
N CYS A 121 -25.99 -8.96 -21.97
CA CYS A 121 -25.94 -7.64 -22.56
C CYS A 121 -25.88 -6.55 -21.45
N PRO A 122 -24.90 -5.64 -21.46
CA PRO A 122 -24.78 -4.61 -20.44
C PRO A 122 -25.96 -3.62 -20.39
N VAL A 123 -26.74 -3.53 -21.49
CA VAL A 123 -27.88 -2.60 -21.61
C VAL A 123 -29.19 -3.24 -21.20
N CYS A 124 -29.51 -4.44 -21.70
CA CYS A 124 -30.82 -5.07 -21.45
C CYS A 124 -30.77 -6.30 -20.54
N GLY A 125 -29.58 -6.75 -20.11
CA GLY A 125 -29.43 -7.91 -19.24
C GLY A 125 -29.71 -9.27 -19.86
N THR A 126 -30.12 -9.33 -21.15
CA THR A 126 -30.39 -10.60 -21.81
C THR A 126 -29.14 -11.44 -21.92
N VAL A 127 -29.24 -12.75 -21.68
CA VAL A 127 -28.13 -13.69 -21.88
C VAL A 127 -27.71 -13.65 -23.36
N VAL A 128 -26.42 -13.60 -23.55
CA VAL A 128 -25.80 -13.53 -24.88
C VAL A 128 -24.96 -14.79 -25.06
N ASP A 129 -25.35 -15.61 -26.02
CA ASP A 129 -24.68 -16.86 -26.35
C ASP A 129 -23.85 -16.72 -27.63
N ARG A 130 -22.78 -17.46 -27.71
CA ARG A 130 -21.99 -17.70 -28.90
C ARG A 130 -22.71 -18.80 -29.70
N LYS A 131 -22.97 -18.56 -30.97
CA LYS A 131 -23.50 -19.61 -31.84
C LYS A 131 -22.40 -20.14 -32.76
N SER A 132 -22.17 -21.44 -32.71
CA SER A 132 -21.28 -22.07 -33.70
C SER A 132 -21.87 -22.01 -35.11
N VAL A 133 -21.04 -22.21 -36.13
CA VAL A 133 -21.51 -22.24 -37.52
C VAL A 133 -22.58 -23.29 -37.67
N GLU A 134 -22.44 -24.48 -37.09
CA GLU A 134 -23.38 -25.57 -37.12
C GLU A 134 -24.74 -25.16 -36.49
N GLU A 135 -24.70 -24.53 -35.30
CA GLU A 135 -25.94 -24.03 -34.64
C GLU A 135 -26.65 -22.94 -35.44
N ILE A 136 -25.89 -22.11 -36.17
CA ILE A 136 -26.46 -21.09 -37.05
C ILE A 136 -27.12 -21.75 -38.23
N VAL A 137 -26.49 -22.73 -38.85
CA VAL A 137 -27.06 -23.52 -39.95
C VAL A 137 -28.33 -24.23 -39.52
N GLU A 138 -28.34 -24.94 -38.38
CA GLU A 138 -29.51 -25.60 -37.82
C GLU A 138 -30.62 -24.60 -37.52
N ASN A 139 -30.31 -23.48 -36.92
CA ASN A 139 -31.30 -22.43 -36.64
C ASN A 139 -31.95 -21.85 -37.92
N ILE A 140 -31.13 -21.68 -38.98
CA ILE A 140 -31.65 -21.23 -40.28
C ILE A 140 -32.61 -22.29 -40.88
N ILE A 141 -32.23 -23.57 -40.84
CA ILE A 141 -33.02 -24.66 -41.38
C ILE A 141 -34.32 -24.86 -40.60
N GLU A 142 -34.30 -24.70 -39.27
CA GLU A 142 -35.53 -24.85 -38.45
C GLU A 142 -36.49 -23.66 -38.60
N LYS A 143 -35.95 -22.43 -38.62
CA LYS A 143 -36.71 -21.18 -38.50
C LYS A 143 -37.42 -20.77 -39.78
N PHE A 144 -36.85 -21.06 -40.96
CA PHE A 144 -37.34 -20.57 -42.23
C PHE A 144 -37.95 -21.71 -43.08
N GLU A 145 -38.84 -21.32 -44.06
CA GLU A 145 -39.57 -22.29 -44.89
C GLU A 145 -38.78 -22.75 -46.11
N ASP A 146 -39.11 -23.90 -46.66
CA ASP A 146 -38.46 -24.44 -47.85
C ASP A 146 -38.73 -23.52 -49.07
N ARG A 147 -37.69 -23.34 -49.96
CA ARG A 147 -37.71 -22.47 -51.15
C ARG A 147 -37.67 -20.96 -50.93
N GLU A 148 -37.46 -20.50 -49.72
CA GLU A 148 -37.15 -19.07 -49.47
C GLU A 148 -35.82 -18.66 -50.07
N LYS A 149 -35.77 -17.43 -50.63
CA LYS A 149 -34.54 -16.85 -51.19
C LYS A 149 -33.78 -16.19 -50.06
N MET A 150 -32.49 -16.54 -49.90
CA MET A 150 -31.62 -15.94 -48.91
C MET A 150 -30.38 -15.34 -49.54
N ILE A 151 -29.89 -14.25 -48.93
CA ILE A 151 -28.61 -13.63 -49.25
C ILE A 151 -27.76 -13.66 -48.00
N ILE A 152 -26.56 -14.19 -48.14
CA ILE A 152 -25.55 -14.24 -47.06
C ILE A 152 -24.68 -13.02 -47.22
N LEU A 153 -24.62 -12.17 -46.19
CA LEU A 153 -23.92 -10.89 -46.18
C LEU A 153 -22.91 -10.85 -45.03
N SER A 154 -21.72 -10.35 -45.31
CA SER A 154 -20.64 -10.17 -44.31
C SER A 154 -20.45 -8.67 -44.05
N PRO A 155 -20.74 -8.12 -42.88
CA PRO A 155 -20.63 -6.69 -42.56
C PRO A 155 -19.19 -6.31 -42.32
N VAL A 156 -18.58 -5.49 -43.24
CA VAL A 156 -17.18 -5.04 -43.14
C VAL A 156 -17.03 -3.58 -42.71
N VAL A 157 -18.04 -2.74 -42.91
CA VAL A 157 -18.12 -1.36 -42.44
C VAL A 157 -19.47 -1.07 -41.88
N ARG A 158 -19.58 -0.57 -40.66
CA ARG A 158 -20.80 -0.08 -40.03
C ARG A 158 -20.61 1.32 -39.51
N GLU A 159 -21.46 2.24 -39.93
CA GLU A 159 -21.55 3.65 -39.52
C GLU A 159 -20.18 4.42 -39.50
N LYS A 160 -19.24 4.08 -40.39
CA LYS A 160 -17.95 4.77 -40.49
C LYS A 160 -17.93 5.75 -41.64
N LYS A 161 -17.38 6.93 -41.40
CA LYS A 161 -17.11 7.94 -42.44
C LYS A 161 -15.92 7.55 -43.30
N GLY A 162 -15.97 7.87 -44.60
CA GLY A 162 -14.85 7.61 -45.51
C GLY A 162 -15.31 7.22 -46.91
N THR A 163 -14.38 7.30 -47.87
CA THR A 163 -14.65 6.84 -49.24
C THR A 163 -14.48 5.34 -49.44
N HIS A 164 -13.88 4.63 -48.50
CA HIS A 164 -13.60 3.20 -48.47
C HIS A 164 -13.00 2.58 -49.75
N LYS A 165 -12.40 3.38 -50.64
CA LYS A 165 -11.85 2.90 -51.95
C LYS A 165 -10.86 1.76 -51.81
N ASN A 166 -9.96 1.79 -50.84
CA ASN A 166 -8.98 0.72 -50.59
C ASN A 166 -9.67 -0.60 -50.14
N LEU A 167 -10.77 -0.51 -49.37
CA LEU A 167 -11.56 -1.66 -48.98
C LEU A 167 -12.15 -2.35 -50.21
N PHE A 168 -12.82 -1.63 -51.11
CA PHE A 168 -13.39 -2.19 -52.30
C PHE A 168 -12.34 -2.86 -53.19
N LEU A 169 -11.19 -2.24 -53.37
CA LEU A 169 -10.07 -2.85 -54.10
C LEU A 169 -9.57 -4.15 -53.49
N ASN A 170 -9.54 -4.23 -52.14
CA ASN A 170 -9.11 -5.44 -51.46
C ASN A 170 -10.16 -6.55 -51.57
N LEU A 171 -11.44 -6.21 -51.52
CA LEU A 171 -12.56 -7.17 -51.70
C LEU A 171 -12.54 -7.76 -53.12
N VAL A 172 -12.35 -6.94 -54.15
CA VAL A 172 -12.20 -7.43 -55.54
C VAL A 172 -10.98 -8.37 -55.67
N LYS A 173 -9.83 -8.03 -55.04
CA LYS A 173 -8.66 -8.91 -55.06
C LYS A 173 -8.91 -10.27 -54.37
N LYS A 174 -9.79 -10.30 -53.35
CA LYS A 174 -10.22 -11.52 -52.67
C LYS A 174 -11.26 -12.33 -53.46
N GLY A 175 -11.73 -11.83 -54.62
CA GLY A 175 -12.66 -12.53 -55.52
C GLY A 175 -14.14 -12.24 -55.26
N PHE A 176 -14.49 -11.29 -54.40
CA PHE A 176 -15.88 -10.90 -54.21
C PHE A 176 -16.38 -10.02 -55.33
N VAL A 177 -17.65 -10.24 -55.74
CA VAL A 177 -18.24 -9.62 -56.93
C VAL A 177 -19.19 -8.48 -56.57
N ARG A 178 -19.86 -8.56 -55.40
CA ARG A 178 -20.93 -7.62 -55.02
C ARG A 178 -20.82 -7.26 -53.55
N ALA A 179 -21.25 -6.02 -53.23
CA ALA A 179 -21.45 -5.56 -51.87
C ALA A 179 -22.80 -4.83 -51.75
N ARG A 180 -23.43 -4.94 -50.59
CA ARG A 180 -24.56 -4.09 -50.26
C ARG A 180 -23.99 -2.82 -49.58
N VAL A 181 -24.23 -1.69 -50.19
CA VAL A 181 -23.74 -0.38 -49.72
C VAL A 181 -24.95 0.49 -49.38
N ASN A 182 -25.11 0.87 -48.13
CA ASN A 182 -26.22 1.67 -47.61
C ASN A 182 -27.61 1.08 -47.99
N GLY A 183 -27.72 -0.25 -48.05
CA GLY A 183 -28.96 -0.97 -48.40
C GLY A 183 -29.08 -1.37 -49.87
N GLU A 184 -28.26 -0.83 -50.76
CA GLU A 184 -28.30 -1.16 -52.21
C GLU A 184 -27.18 -2.13 -52.59
N ILE A 185 -27.50 -3.16 -53.41
CA ILE A 185 -26.51 -4.14 -53.88
C ILE A 185 -25.85 -3.63 -55.14
N LEU A 186 -24.55 -3.34 -55.07
CA LEU A 186 -23.71 -2.82 -56.13
C LEU A 186 -22.67 -3.85 -56.56
N TYR A 187 -22.20 -3.77 -57.82
CA TYR A 187 -21.05 -4.53 -58.28
C TYR A 187 -19.76 -3.86 -57.85
N LEU A 188 -18.82 -4.65 -57.31
CA LEU A 188 -17.51 -4.13 -56.79
C LEU A 188 -16.55 -3.73 -57.93
N GLU A 189 -16.83 -4.16 -59.17
CA GLU A 189 -16.10 -3.78 -60.38
C GLU A 189 -16.50 -2.38 -60.87
N ASP A 190 -17.67 -1.87 -60.46
CA ASP A 190 -18.12 -0.52 -60.80
C ASP A 190 -17.43 0.52 -59.92
N GLU A 191 -17.33 1.75 -60.39
CA GLU A 191 -16.75 2.84 -59.60
C GLU A 191 -17.74 3.29 -58.53
N ILE A 192 -17.53 2.85 -57.27
CA ILE A 192 -18.40 3.21 -56.15
C ILE A 192 -17.81 4.47 -55.50
N ASP A 193 -18.46 5.60 -55.65
CA ASP A 193 -18.07 6.87 -55.04
C ASP A 193 -18.94 7.21 -53.84
N LEU A 194 -18.29 7.26 -52.64
CA LEU A 194 -18.93 7.50 -51.35
C LEU A 194 -18.47 8.85 -50.77
N ASP A 195 -19.41 9.58 -50.20
CA ASP A 195 -19.18 10.86 -49.53
C ASP A 195 -18.29 10.67 -48.27
N LYS A 196 -17.12 11.26 -48.28
CA LYS A 196 -16.15 11.18 -47.20
C LYS A 196 -16.69 11.62 -45.84
N ASN A 197 -17.69 12.47 -45.78
CA ASN A 197 -18.24 13.07 -44.59
C ASN A 197 -19.48 12.34 -44.03
N LYS A 198 -20.07 11.46 -44.81
CA LYS A 198 -21.24 10.64 -44.40
C LYS A 198 -20.84 9.30 -43.81
N LYS A 199 -21.63 8.77 -42.94
CA LYS A 199 -21.51 7.42 -42.42
C LYS A 199 -22.05 6.42 -43.45
N HIS A 200 -21.32 5.32 -43.63
CA HIS A 200 -21.68 4.28 -44.62
C HIS A 200 -21.71 2.91 -43.92
N ASN A 201 -22.60 2.07 -44.44
CA ASN A 201 -22.69 0.66 -44.12
C ASN A 201 -22.33 -0.13 -45.37
N ILE A 202 -21.39 -1.08 -45.27
CA ILE A 202 -20.90 -1.91 -46.36
C ILE A 202 -20.89 -3.36 -45.92
N GLU A 203 -21.68 -4.19 -46.58
CA GLU A 203 -21.72 -5.64 -46.37
C GLU A 203 -21.34 -6.36 -47.67
N VAL A 204 -20.43 -7.30 -47.61
CA VAL A 204 -20.01 -8.13 -48.75
C VAL A 204 -21.06 -9.20 -48.99
N VAL A 205 -21.54 -9.38 -50.24
CA VAL A 205 -22.43 -10.48 -50.62
C VAL A 205 -21.57 -11.72 -50.78
N ILE A 206 -21.70 -12.68 -49.88
CA ILE A 206 -20.93 -13.94 -49.88
C ILE A 206 -21.58 -14.94 -50.83
N ASP A 207 -22.88 -15.21 -50.64
CA ASP A 207 -23.62 -16.13 -51.49
C ASP A 207 -25.12 -15.75 -51.59
N ARG A 208 -25.80 -16.33 -52.61
CA ARG A 208 -27.22 -16.20 -52.81
C ARG A 208 -27.82 -17.59 -53.00
N LEU A 209 -28.62 -18.05 -52.04
CA LEU A 209 -29.09 -19.40 -51.97
C LEU A 209 -30.63 -19.43 -51.98
N ILE A 210 -31.19 -20.58 -52.34
CA ILE A 210 -32.61 -20.89 -52.13
C ILE A 210 -32.64 -22.03 -51.13
N LEU A 211 -33.32 -21.83 -50.00
CA LEU A 211 -33.37 -22.80 -48.91
C LEU A 211 -33.98 -24.10 -49.38
N LYS A 212 -33.30 -25.21 -49.10
CA LYS A 212 -33.73 -26.58 -49.40
C LYS A 212 -33.52 -27.47 -48.17
N LYS A 213 -34.59 -27.76 -47.47
CA LYS A 213 -34.55 -28.62 -46.28
C LYS A 213 -34.27 -30.06 -46.69
N GLY A 214 -33.32 -30.70 -45.98
CA GLY A 214 -32.93 -32.10 -46.21
C GLY A 214 -31.99 -32.36 -47.40
N ASP A 215 -31.51 -31.34 -48.10
CA ASP A 215 -30.49 -31.47 -49.14
C ASP A 215 -29.07 -31.28 -48.55
N ASN A 216 -28.31 -32.33 -48.49
CA ASN A 216 -26.95 -32.34 -47.92
C ASN A 216 -25.97 -31.44 -48.68
N GLU A 217 -26.13 -31.31 -50.02
CA GLU A 217 -25.28 -30.40 -50.80
C GLU A 217 -25.60 -28.94 -50.47
N PHE A 218 -26.88 -28.62 -50.30
CA PHE A 218 -27.29 -27.28 -49.81
C PHE A 218 -26.73 -26.98 -48.44
N ILE A 219 -26.83 -27.91 -47.46
CA ILE A 219 -26.35 -27.74 -46.11
C ILE A 219 -24.83 -27.49 -46.14
N SER A 220 -24.06 -28.30 -46.88
CA SER A 220 -22.61 -28.14 -47.00
C SER A 220 -22.24 -26.78 -47.61
N ARG A 221 -22.94 -26.33 -48.66
CA ARG A 221 -22.70 -25.03 -49.25
C ARG A 221 -23.07 -23.86 -48.33
N LEU A 222 -24.18 -23.98 -47.59
CA LEU A 222 -24.62 -23.00 -46.61
C LEU A 222 -23.56 -22.85 -45.51
N THR A 223 -23.07 -23.96 -44.97
CA THR A 223 -22.01 -23.99 -43.95
C THR A 223 -20.76 -23.27 -44.46
N GLN A 224 -20.27 -23.64 -45.65
CA GLN A 224 -19.09 -23.04 -46.26
C GLN A 224 -19.24 -21.54 -46.52
N SER A 225 -20.43 -21.09 -46.93
CA SER A 225 -20.75 -19.69 -47.18
C SER A 225 -20.78 -18.88 -45.87
N ILE A 226 -21.33 -19.46 -44.80
CA ILE A 226 -21.33 -18.83 -43.46
C ILE A 226 -19.90 -18.73 -42.92
N GLU A 227 -19.09 -19.80 -43.00
CA GLU A 227 -17.66 -19.80 -42.60
C GLU A 227 -16.90 -18.67 -43.33
N THR A 228 -17.01 -18.64 -44.66
CA THR A 228 -16.36 -17.60 -45.48
C THR A 228 -16.81 -16.18 -45.07
N GLY A 229 -18.10 -16.02 -44.82
CA GLY A 229 -18.68 -14.73 -44.41
C GLY A 229 -18.18 -14.28 -43.04
N MET A 230 -18.07 -15.21 -42.08
CA MET A 230 -17.54 -14.94 -40.74
C MET A 230 -16.05 -14.61 -40.77
N GLU A 231 -15.26 -15.29 -41.59
CA GLU A 231 -13.86 -14.99 -41.78
C GLU A 231 -13.61 -13.55 -42.30
N VAL A 232 -14.48 -13.08 -43.21
CA VAL A 232 -14.39 -11.75 -43.81
C VAL A 232 -14.78 -10.63 -42.86
N SER A 233 -15.73 -10.87 -41.96
CA SER A 233 -16.29 -9.87 -41.03
C SER A 233 -15.85 -10.08 -39.56
N GLU A 234 -14.85 -10.91 -39.31
CA GLU A 234 -14.37 -11.21 -37.94
C GLU A 234 -15.47 -11.76 -37.03
N GLY A 235 -16.24 -12.76 -37.54
CA GLY A 235 -17.19 -13.52 -36.77
C GLY A 235 -18.63 -12.98 -36.78
N LYS A 236 -19.02 -12.11 -37.72
CA LYS A 236 -20.38 -11.58 -37.88
C LYS A 236 -20.97 -11.95 -39.24
N ILE A 237 -22.22 -12.32 -39.29
CA ILE A 237 -22.92 -12.61 -40.56
C ILE A 237 -24.36 -12.12 -40.53
N ILE A 238 -24.87 -11.71 -41.69
CA ILE A 238 -26.27 -11.30 -41.87
C ILE A 238 -26.89 -12.24 -42.88
N ILE A 239 -27.97 -12.85 -42.51
CA ILE A 239 -28.80 -13.65 -43.43
C ILE A 239 -30.01 -12.81 -43.77
N ASN A 240 -30.06 -12.33 -45.01
CA ASN A 240 -31.22 -11.61 -45.52
C ASN A 240 -32.19 -12.56 -46.20
N ILE A 241 -33.43 -12.65 -45.68
CA ILE A 241 -34.51 -13.47 -46.23
C ILE A 241 -35.71 -12.57 -46.50
N ASN A 242 -36.17 -12.56 -47.73
CA ASN A 242 -37.32 -11.75 -48.16
C ASN A 242 -37.21 -10.26 -47.79
N GLY A 243 -35.98 -9.72 -47.76
CA GLY A 243 -35.74 -8.32 -47.42
C GLY A 243 -35.58 -8.04 -45.92
N ILE A 244 -35.67 -9.05 -45.05
CA ILE A 244 -35.48 -8.94 -43.61
C ILE A 244 -34.10 -9.46 -43.23
N ASP A 245 -33.35 -8.67 -42.49
CA ASP A 245 -31.99 -9.02 -42.03
C ASP A 245 -32.05 -9.76 -40.69
N TYR A 246 -31.42 -10.94 -40.62
CA TYR A 246 -31.21 -11.72 -39.40
C TYR A 246 -29.72 -11.75 -39.10
N ASN A 247 -29.34 -11.13 -37.98
CA ASN A 247 -27.95 -11.03 -37.56
C ASN A 247 -27.55 -12.26 -36.75
N TYR A 248 -26.42 -12.87 -37.12
CA TYR A 248 -25.76 -13.95 -36.37
C TYR A 248 -24.31 -13.55 -36.10
N SER A 249 -23.78 -14.04 -34.98
CA SER A 249 -22.39 -13.76 -34.62
C SER A 249 -21.78 -14.98 -33.94
N GLU A 250 -20.55 -15.24 -34.29
CA GLU A 250 -19.67 -16.18 -33.59
C GLU A 250 -19.16 -15.57 -32.25
N ASN A 251 -19.28 -14.26 -32.12
CA ASN A 251 -19.03 -13.53 -30.88
C ASN A 251 -20.32 -13.41 -30.07
N TYR A 252 -20.21 -13.22 -28.77
CA TYR A 252 -21.34 -12.98 -27.89
C TYR A 252 -22.02 -11.64 -28.26
N ALA A 253 -23.05 -11.68 -29.07
CA ALA A 253 -23.77 -10.51 -29.55
C ALA A 253 -25.22 -10.48 -29.00
N CYS A 254 -25.68 -9.29 -28.61
CA CYS A 254 -27.02 -9.12 -28.09
C CYS A 254 -28.04 -9.13 -29.26
N PRO A 255 -29.13 -9.91 -29.17
CA PRO A 255 -30.17 -9.91 -30.23
C PRO A 255 -30.96 -8.59 -30.29
N ASN A 256 -30.98 -7.83 -29.18
CA ASN A 256 -31.74 -6.57 -29.07
C ASN A 256 -30.90 -5.31 -29.29
N HIS A 257 -29.56 -5.43 -29.24
CA HIS A 257 -28.62 -4.32 -29.35
C HIS A 257 -27.46 -4.72 -30.27
N GLU A 258 -27.58 -4.40 -31.55
CA GLU A 258 -26.64 -4.82 -32.61
C GLU A 258 -25.23 -4.30 -32.44
N ASP A 259 -25.09 -3.16 -31.77
CA ASP A 259 -23.78 -2.52 -31.53
C ASP A 259 -22.99 -3.15 -30.37
N ILE A 260 -23.63 -4.02 -29.57
CA ILE A 260 -23.03 -4.65 -28.40
C ILE A 260 -22.57 -6.06 -28.75
N SER A 261 -21.24 -6.23 -28.75
CA SER A 261 -20.58 -7.51 -28.92
C SER A 261 -19.57 -7.70 -27.80
N ILE A 262 -19.71 -8.79 -27.06
CA ILE A 262 -18.74 -9.18 -26.04
C ILE A 262 -17.65 -10.03 -26.71
N PRO A 263 -16.36 -9.70 -26.54
CA PRO A 263 -15.27 -10.51 -27.07
C PRO A 263 -15.27 -11.94 -26.51
N GLU A 264 -14.57 -12.85 -27.15
CA GLU A 264 -14.39 -14.22 -26.66
C GLU A 264 -13.94 -14.23 -25.19
N LEU A 265 -14.60 -15.07 -24.39
CA LEU A 265 -14.35 -15.16 -22.96
C LEU A 265 -13.00 -15.83 -22.69
N THR A 266 -11.92 -15.06 -22.72
CA THR A 266 -10.55 -15.52 -22.41
C THR A 266 -10.13 -14.97 -21.05
N PRO A 267 -9.19 -15.62 -20.33
CA PRO A 267 -8.68 -15.09 -19.05
C PRO A 267 -8.07 -13.69 -19.17
N ARG A 268 -7.62 -13.29 -20.37
CA ARG A 268 -7.07 -11.94 -20.66
C ARG A 268 -8.18 -10.87 -20.65
N LEU A 269 -9.40 -11.22 -21.03
CA LEU A 269 -10.55 -10.31 -21.05
C LEU A 269 -10.87 -9.80 -19.63
N PHE A 270 -10.73 -10.67 -18.62
CA PHE A 270 -10.99 -10.33 -17.22
C PHE A 270 -9.80 -9.68 -16.50
N SER A 271 -8.72 -9.32 -17.22
CA SER A 271 -7.56 -8.66 -16.64
C SER A 271 -7.66 -7.15 -16.73
N PHE A 272 -7.66 -6.46 -15.58
CA PHE A 272 -7.54 -5.00 -15.55
C PHE A 272 -6.12 -4.50 -15.85
N ASN A 273 -5.13 -5.41 -15.99
CA ASN A 273 -3.76 -5.08 -16.43
C ASN A 273 -3.58 -5.24 -17.94
N ALA A 274 -4.56 -5.82 -18.65
CA ALA A 274 -4.51 -6.00 -20.09
C ALA A 274 -5.45 -4.99 -20.79
N PRO A 275 -5.06 -4.39 -21.92
CA PRO A 275 -5.86 -3.40 -22.64
C PRO A 275 -7.23 -3.93 -23.09
N TYR A 276 -7.36 -5.24 -23.27
CA TYR A 276 -8.59 -5.90 -23.72
C TYR A 276 -9.76 -5.74 -22.75
N GLY A 277 -9.51 -5.94 -21.44
CA GLY A 277 -10.53 -5.89 -20.41
C GLY A 277 -10.51 -4.62 -19.58
N ALA A 278 -9.37 -3.92 -19.52
CA ALA A 278 -9.22 -2.72 -18.71
C ALA A 278 -10.11 -1.57 -19.18
N CYS A 279 -10.67 -0.82 -18.25
CA CYS A 279 -11.34 0.45 -18.55
C CYS A 279 -10.42 1.37 -19.36
N PRO A 280 -10.86 1.88 -20.52
CA PRO A 280 -10.00 2.66 -21.42
C PRO A 280 -9.57 4.00 -20.80
N GLU A 281 -10.41 4.59 -19.95
CA GLU A 281 -10.17 5.89 -19.31
C GLU A 281 -9.11 5.81 -18.22
N CYS A 282 -9.25 4.92 -17.23
CA CYS A 282 -8.30 4.78 -16.12
C CYS A 282 -7.21 3.71 -16.38
N LYS A 283 -7.24 3.05 -17.53
CA LYS A 283 -6.30 1.97 -17.89
C LYS A 283 -6.16 0.89 -16.81
N GLY A 284 -7.28 0.55 -16.16
CA GLY A 284 -7.35 -0.49 -15.15
C GLY A 284 -6.92 -0.09 -13.73
N ILE A 285 -6.70 1.19 -13.46
CA ILE A 285 -6.34 1.69 -12.12
C ILE A 285 -7.60 1.84 -11.23
N GLY A 286 -8.76 2.17 -11.84
CA GLY A 286 -10.02 2.41 -11.14
C GLY A 286 -10.17 3.83 -10.60
N GLN A 287 -9.06 4.56 -10.50
CA GLN A 287 -9.00 5.91 -9.97
C GLN A 287 -8.19 6.81 -10.91
N LYS A 288 -8.41 8.10 -10.83
CA LYS A 288 -7.60 9.13 -11.47
C LYS A 288 -7.07 10.10 -10.44
N LEU A 289 -5.83 10.51 -10.62
CA LEU A 289 -5.23 11.55 -9.82
C LEU A 289 -5.62 12.89 -10.45
N GLU A 290 -6.43 13.67 -9.75
CA GLU A 290 -6.90 14.98 -10.18
C GLU A 290 -6.45 16.05 -9.17
N VAL A 291 -6.28 17.28 -9.62
CA VAL A 291 -5.99 18.42 -8.72
C VAL A 291 -7.24 18.71 -7.89
N ASP A 292 -7.07 18.80 -6.57
CA ASP A 292 -8.13 19.20 -5.66
C ASP A 292 -8.16 20.73 -5.52
N GLU A 293 -9.23 21.35 -6.00
CA GLU A 293 -9.42 22.80 -5.97
C GLU A 293 -9.36 23.36 -4.55
N ASN A 294 -9.90 22.62 -3.55
CA ASN A 294 -9.84 23.03 -2.16
C ASN A 294 -8.43 23.06 -1.58
N LYS A 295 -7.53 22.22 -2.09
CA LYS A 295 -6.12 22.22 -1.70
C LYS A 295 -5.32 23.35 -2.33
N LEU A 296 -5.81 23.95 -3.43
CA LEU A 296 -5.23 25.15 -4.04
C LEU A 296 -5.56 26.41 -3.25
N ILE A 297 -6.69 26.42 -2.55
CA ILE A 297 -7.10 27.51 -1.66
C ILE A 297 -6.40 27.29 -0.31
N LEU A 298 -5.34 28.05 -0.06
CA LEU A 298 -4.51 27.90 1.14
C LEU A 298 -5.17 28.51 2.37
N ASP A 299 -5.77 29.72 2.23
CA ASP A 299 -6.51 30.40 3.29
C ASP A 299 -7.59 31.32 2.68
N LYS A 300 -8.85 31.06 3.03
CA LYS A 300 -9.98 31.82 2.48
C LYS A 300 -10.06 33.25 3.02
N THR A 301 -9.49 33.48 4.19
CA THR A 301 -9.51 34.81 4.85
C THR A 301 -8.43 35.75 4.32
N LEU A 302 -7.47 35.26 3.57
CA LEU A 302 -6.40 36.01 2.92
C LEU A 302 -6.77 36.35 1.50
N SER A 303 -6.23 37.47 0.98
CA SER A 303 -6.29 37.81 -0.43
C SER A 303 -5.39 36.87 -1.28
N ILE A 304 -5.59 36.86 -2.60
CA ILE A 304 -4.69 36.12 -3.50
C ILE A 304 -3.28 36.75 -3.44
N GLU A 305 -3.20 38.05 -3.31
CA GLU A 305 -1.92 38.77 -3.14
C GLU A 305 -1.21 38.34 -1.86
N ASP A 306 -1.92 38.11 -0.76
CA ASP A 306 -1.36 37.64 0.51
C ASP A 306 -1.18 36.12 0.58
N GLY A 307 -1.63 35.35 -0.42
CA GLY A 307 -1.43 33.91 -0.54
C GLY A 307 -2.63 33.07 -0.21
N GLY A 308 -3.82 33.62 -0.27
CA GLY A 308 -5.04 32.87 -0.11
C GLY A 308 -5.20 31.71 -1.12
N ILE A 309 -4.63 31.84 -2.32
CA ILE A 309 -4.59 30.78 -3.34
C ILE A 309 -3.15 30.49 -3.76
N TYR A 310 -2.86 29.22 -4.01
CA TYR A 310 -1.59 28.80 -4.59
C TYR A 310 -1.59 28.99 -6.11
N VAL A 311 -0.75 29.91 -6.61
CA VAL A 311 -0.55 30.13 -8.06
C VAL A 311 0.72 29.39 -8.49
N PRO A 312 0.63 28.34 -9.34
CA PRO A 312 1.78 27.56 -9.77
C PRO A 312 2.83 28.39 -10.50
N GLY A 313 4.09 28.32 -10.05
CA GLY A 313 5.20 29.07 -10.65
C GLY A 313 5.30 30.54 -10.22
N ALA A 314 4.44 31.01 -9.34
CA ALA A 314 4.41 32.38 -8.83
C ALA A 314 4.64 32.47 -7.31
N SER A 315 5.42 31.56 -6.73
CA SER A 315 5.70 31.51 -5.28
C SER A 315 6.36 32.80 -4.74
N SER A 316 7.14 33.49 -5.55
CA SER A 316 7.76 34.77 -5.23
C SER A 316 6.86 35.99 -5.53
N ARG A 317 5.67 35.78 -6.13
CA ARG A 317 4.75 36.81 -6.60
C ARG A 317 5.43 37.89 -7.47
N LYS A 318 6.37 37.40 -8.30
CA LYS A 318 7.11 38.21 -9.29
C LYS A 318 7.40 37.33 -10.50
N GLY A 319 7.53 37.98 -11.65
CA GLY A 319 7.93 37.35 -12.90
C GLY A 319 6.76 36.91 -13.78
N TRP A 320 7.09 36.27 -14.89
CA TRP A 320 6.18 35.94 -16.00
C TRP A 320 4.82 35.40 -15.60
N THR A 321 4.78 34.39 -14.75
CA THR A 321 3.51 33.71 -14.36
C THR A 321 2.63 34.60 -13.49
N TRP A 322 3.25 35.36 -12.59
CA TRP A 322 2.50 36.29 -11.73
C TRP A 322 1.95 37.45 -12.51
N ASP A 323 2.78 38.07 -13.37
CA ASP A 323 2.38 39.23 -14.19
C ASP A 323 1.31 38.84 -15.23
N MET A 324 1.37 37.60 -15.75
CA MET A 324 0.31 37.04 -16.60
C MET A 324 -1.00 36.85 -15.80
N PHE A 325 -0.93 36.36 -14.57
CA PHE A 325 -2.08 36.24 -13.69
C PHE A 325 -2.71 37.60 -13.36
N LEU A 326 -1.90 38.60 -13.03
CA LEU A 326 -2.39 39.96 -12.78
C LEU A 326 -3.04 40.58 -14.02
N SER A 327 -2.46 40.40 -15.21
CA SER A 327 -3.03 40.90 -16.46
C SER A 327 -4.38 40.25 -16.78
N MET A 328 -4.54 38.98 -16.45
CA MET A 328 -5.81 38.26 -16.53
C MET A 328 -6.82 38.84 -15.53
N CYS A 329 -6.43 39.05 -14.27
CA CYS A 329 -7.32 39.63 -13.26
C CYS A 329 -7.83 41.00 -13.70
N LYS A 330 -6.97 41.83 -14.27
CA LYS A 330 -7.33 43.16 -14.77
C LYS A 330 -8.32 43.09 -15.94
N GLU A 331 -8.14 42.17 -16.89
CA GLU A 331 -9.01 42.03 -18.07
C GLU A 331 -10.42 41.53 -17.69
N PHE A 332 -10.52 40.66 -16.66
CA PHE A 332 -11.80 40.07 -16.22
C PHE A 332 -12.38 40.75 -14.99
N ASP A 333 -11.86 41.90 -14.61
CA ASP A 333 -12.31 42.72 -13.49
C ASP A 333 -12.35 41.94 -12.14
N ILE A 334 -11.29 41.13 -11.93
CA ILE A 334 -11.12 40.32 -10.72
C ILE A 334 -10.25 41.06 -9.72
N ASP A 335 -10.82 41.36 -8.58
CA ASP A 335 -10.08 41.96 -7.46
C ASP A 335 -9.33 40.87 -6.66
N TYR A 336 -8.00 40.80 -6.87
CA TYR A 336 -7.13 39.82 -6.21
C TYR A 336 -6.64 40.28 -4.82
N THR A 337 -7.05 41.49 -4.37
CA THR A 337 -6.66 42.08 -3.09
C THR A 337 -7.67 41.82 -1.98
N ILE A 338 -8.90 41.41 -2.30
CA ILE A 338 -9.92 41.02 -1.32
C ILE A 338 -9.72 39.56 -0.85
N PRO A 339 -10.29 39.22 0.34
CA PRO A 339 -10.29 37.84 0.82
C PRO A 339 -10.85 36.85 -0.23
N VAL A 340 -10.27 35.66 -0.32
CA VAL A 340 -10.71 34.62 -1.28
C VAL A 340 -12.17 34.22 -1.10
N GLU A 341 -12.71 34.29 0.13
CA GLU A 341 -14.12 34.00 0.40
C GLU A 341 -15.10 35.06 -0.15
N ASP A 342 -14.61 36.26 -0.40
CA ASP A 342 -15.43 37.40 -0.93
C ASP A 342 -15.39 37.45 -2.49
N ILE A 343 -14.55 36.64 -3.13
CA ILE A 343 -14.45 36.58 -4.60
C ILE A 343 -15.70 35.89 -5.18
N PRO A 344 -16.42 36.52 -6.12
CA PRO A 344 -17.58 35.93 -6.78
C PRO A 344 -17.27 34.57 -7.43
N GLN A 345 -18.21 33.61 -7.34
CA GLN A 345 -17.99 32.25 -7.85
C GLN A 345 -17.64 32.18 -9.34
N GLU A 346 -18.20 33.07 -10.16
CA GLU A 346 -17.86 33.13 -11.61
C GLU A 346 -16.40 33.53 -11.84
N GLN A 347 -15.91 34.51 -11.07
CA GLN A 347 -14.51 34.94 -11.13
C GLN A 347 -13.59 33.84 -10.56
N MET A 348 -13.98 33.17 -9.48
CA MET A 348 -13.26 32.02 -8.96
C MET A 348 -13.14 30.88 -10.00
N ASN A 349 -14.20 30.61 -10.77
CA ASN A 349 -14.16 29.64 -11.85
C ASN A 349 -13.14 30.02 -12.95
N ILE A 350 -13.04 31.32 -13.29
CA ILE A 350 -12.02 31.78 -14.24
C ILE A 350 -10.60 31.55 -13.67
N ILE A 351 -10.38 31.84 -12.40
CA ILE A 351 -9.09 31.64 -11.74
C ILE A 351 -8.72 30.14 -11.75
N LEU A 352 -9.64 29.28 -11.38
CA LEU A 352 -9.35 27.84 -11.24
C LEU A 352 -9.30 27.12 -12.57
N HIS A 353 -10.27 27.34 -13.46
CA HIS A 353 -10.44 26.56 -14.69
C HIS A 353 -10.03 27.29 -15.97
N GLY A 354 -9.85 28.61 -15.89
CA GLY A 354 -9.48 29.43 -17.03
C GLY A 354 -10.67 29.86 -17.90
N THR A 355 -10.34 30.44 -19.04
CA THR A 355 -11.30 30.93 -20.03
C THR A 355 -10.72 30.81 -21.43
N ASP A 356 -11.59 30.59 -22.43
CA ASP A 356 -11.21 30.55 -23.85
C ASP A 356 -11.02 31.97 -24.44
N LYS A 357 -11.40 33.01 -23.69
CA LYS A 357 -11.18 34.40 -24.11
C LYS A 357 -9.69 34.75 -23.99
N LYS A 358 -9.17 35.42 -25.05
CA LYS A 358 -7.79 35.90 -25.07
C LYS A 358 -7.72 37.30 -24.49
N PHE A 359 -6.71 37.54 -23.67
CA PHE A 359 -6.39 38.86 -23.13
C PHE A 359 -5.02 39.33 -23.56
N ARG A 360 -4.79 40.63 -23.53
CA ARG A 360 -3.49 41.24 -23.83
C ARG A 360 -2.56 41.07 -22.65
N PHE A 361 -1.37 40.50 -22.94
CA PHE A 361 -0.31 40.30 -21.96
C PHE A 361 0.98 40.94 -22.49
N ASP A 362 1.51 41.88 -21.76
CA ASP A 362 2.78 42.56 -22.05
C ASP A 362 3.73 42.27 -20.89
N PHE A 363 4.92 41.74 -21.18
CA PHE A 363 5.93 41.37 -20.19
C PHE A 363 7.29 41.89 -20.65
N GLU A 364 8.01 42.57 -19.77
CA GLU A 364 9.37 43.03 -20.00
C GLU A 364 10.28 42.59 -18.83
N SER A 365 11.41 42.00 -19.17
CA SER A 365 12.49 41.67 -18.24
C SER A 365 13.83 42.08 -18.89
N LYS A 366 14.94 42.00 -18.13
CA LYS A 366 16.27 42.35 -18.63
C LYS A 366 16.70 41.55 -19.87
N ASP A 367 16.21 40.29 -19.97
CA ASP A 367 16.67 39.34 -20.98
C ASP A 367 15.58 38.89 -21.96
N PHE A 368 14.29 39.28 -21.73
CA PHE A 368 13.18 38.82 -22.55
C PHE A 368 11.99 39.80 -22.48
N SER A 369 11.39 40.11 -23.66
CA SER A 369 10.13 40.84 -23.77
C SER A 369 9.10 40.07 -24.57
N PHE A 370 7.83 40.15 -24.16
CA PHE A 370 6.70 39.58 -24.87
C PHE A 370 5.54 40.56 -24.92
N HIS A 371 4.94 40.74 -26.11
CA HIS A 371 3.74 41.53 -26.32
C HIS A 371 2.77 40.73 -27.19
N GLY A 372 1.60 40.39 -26.68
CA GLY A 372 0.65 39.62 -27.48
C GLY A 372 -0.59 39.14 -26.72
N MET A 373 -1.45 38.45 -27.47
CA MET A 373 -2.67 37.86 -26.91
C MET A 373 -2.38 36.47 -26.28
N ARG A 374 -2.91 36.23 -25.10
CA ARG A 374 -2.77 34.95 -24.34
C ARG A 374 -4.11 34.47 -23.84
N GLU A 375 -4.21 33.14 -23.65
CA GLU A 375 -5.30 32.47 -22.95
C GLU A 375 -4.83 32.10 -21.55
N PHE A 376 -5.69 32.27 -20.56
CA PHE A 376 -5.45 31.77 -19.23
C PHE A 376 -6.16 30.43 -19.05
N LYS A 377 -5.39 29.35 -18.95
CA LYS A 377 -5.89 27.98 -18.89
C LYS A 377 -6.38 27.55 -17.48
N GLY A 378 -6.31 28.45 -16.49
CA GLY A 378 -6.65 28.17 -15.12
C GLY A 378 -5.52 27.52 -14.30
N ILE A 379 -5.59 27.68 -12.99
CA ILE A 379 -4.59 27.16 -12.04
C ILE A 379 -4.58 25.62 -12.03
N VAL A 380 -5.78 25.00 -12.12
CA VAL A 380 -5.93 23.52 -12.10
C VAL A 380 -5.18 22.89 -13.27
N LYS A 381 -5.47 23.32 -14.51
CA LYS A 381 -4.78 22.79 -15.71
C LYS A 381 -3.28 23.09 -15.72
N ASN A 382 -2.86 24.24 -15.19
CA ASN A 382 -1.45 24.56 -15.03
C ASN A 382 -0.75 23.63 -14.04
N MET A 383 -1.41 23.27 -12.95
CA MET A 383 -0.89 22.32 -11.97
C MET A 383 -0.79 20.92 -12.56
N GLU A 384 -1.82 20.46 -13.27
CA GLU A 384 -1.81 19.15 -13.97
C GLU A 384 -0.66 19.09 -14.99
N LYS A 385 -0.54 20.13 -15.82
CA LYS A 385 0.55 20.23 -16.78
C LYS A 385 1.91 20.14 -16.10
N ARG A 386 2.12 20.88 -15.02
CA ARG A 386 3.38 20.85 -14.27
C ARG A 386 3.66 19.47 -13.66
N TYR A 387 2.65 18.75 -13.19
CA TYR A 387 2.79 17.39 -12.68
C TYR A 387 3.25 16.42 -13.77
N TYR A 388 2.66 16.49 -14.97
CA TYR A 388 3.00 15.57 -16.05
C TYR A 388 4.32 15.92 -16.76
N GLU A 389 4.70 17.19 -16.82
CA GLU A 389 5.89 17.66 -17.54
C GLU A 389 7.16 17.70 -16.68
N THR A 390 7.06 17.65 -15.37
CA THR A 390 8.26 17.65 -14.52
C THR A 390 9.00 16.31 -14.58
N PHE A 391 10.34 16.38 -14.69
CA PHE A 391 11.23 15.21 -14.66
C PHE A 391 11.74 14.88 -13.26
N SER A 392 11.46 15.72 -12.26
CA SER A 392 11.89 15.50 -10.88
C SER A 392 10.84 14.72 -10.10
N ASP A 393 11.19 13.50 -9.68
CA ASP A 393 10.32 12.66 -8.87
C ASP A 393 9.94 13.33 -7.53
N SER A 394 10.86 14.06 -6.91
CA SER A 394 10.59 14.80 -5.68
C SER A 394 9.57 15.93 -5.88
N ALA A 395 9.62 16.63 -7.04
CA ALA A 395 8.65 17.66 -7.36
C ALA A 395 7.28 17.07 -7.71
N LYS A 396 7.23 15.91 -8.39
CA LYS A 396 5.98 15.16 -8.60
C LYS A 396 5.34 14.76 -7.29
N GLU A 397 6.13 14.17 -6.40
CA GLU A 397 5.66 13.74 -5.08
C GLU A 397 5.16 14.91 -4.21
N GLU A 398 5.82 16.07 -4.30
CA GLU A 398 5.36 17.28 -3.61
C GLU A 398 4.00 17.75 -4.15
N ILE A 399 3.84 17.82 -5.47
CA ILE A 399 2.57 18.22 -6.10
C ILE A 399 1.46 17.23 -5.75
N GLU A 400 1.74 15.92 -5.84
CA GLU A 400 0.80 14.85 -5.54
C GLU A 400 0.29 14.93 -4.09
N ASN A 401 1.19 15.03 -3.13
CA ASN A 401 0.84 15.06 -1.70
C ASN A 401 0.11 16.34 -1.29
N ARG A 402 0.46 17.49 -1.88
CA ARG A 402 -0.08 18.79 -1.46
C ARG A 402 -1.36 19.19 -2.17
N PHE A 403 -1.51 18.85 -3.45
CA PHE A 403 -2.53 19.45 -4.31
C PHE A 403 -3.41 18.44 -5.04
N MET A 404 -3.06 17.14 -5.06
CA MET A 404 -3.84 16.14 -5.79
C MET A 404 -4.65 15.24 -4.86
N ILE A 405 -5.70 14.65 -5.42
CA ILE A 405 -6.57 13.67 -4.77
C ILE A 405 -6.89 12.54 -5.74
N GLU A 406 -6.96 11.32 -5.23
CA GLU A 406 -7.43 10.18 -6.00
C GLU A 406 -8.97 10.19 -6.04
N LYS A 407 -9.54 10.39 -7.23
CA LYS A 407 -10.99 10.29 -7.46
C LYS A 407 -11.32 9.02 -8.23
N GLU A 408 -12.48 8.47 -7.97
CA GLU A 408 -12.98 7.33 -8.74
C GLU A 408 -13.11 7.68 -10.23
N CYS A 409 -12.75 6.72 -11.08
CA CYS A 409 -12.92 6.86 -12.52
C CYS A 409 -14.40 7.00 -12.87
N LYS A 410 -14.77 8.06 -13.57
CA LYS A 410 -16.16 8.38 -13.93
C LYS A 410 -16.82 7.34 -14.87
N ILE A 411 -16.03 6.56 -15.62
CA ILE A 411 -16.52 5.54 -16.55
C ILE A 411 -16.74 4.21 -15.84
N CYS A 412 -15.72 3.68 -15.14
CA CYS A 412 -15.87 2.36 -14.53
C CYS A 412 -16.29 2.40 -13.06
N HIS A 413 -16.52 3.57 -12.46
CA HIS A 413 -16.92 3.73 -11.07
C HIS A 413 -16.08 2.86 -10.12
N GLY A 414 -14.74 2.96 -10.25
CA GLY A 414 -13.78 2.21 -9.46
C GLY A 414 -13.58 0.75 -9.89
N LYS A 415 -14.44 0.15 -10.70
CA LYS A 415 -14.45 -1.29 -11.04
C LYS A 415 -13.30 -1.75 -11.96
N ARG A 416 -12.50 -0.85 -12.53
CA ARG A 416 -11.28 -1.10 -13.33
C ARG A 416 -11.47 -1.77 -14.69
N LEU A 417 -12.57 -2.46 -14.94
CA LEU A 417 -12.90 -3.21 -16.15
C LEU A 417 -13.92 -2.46 -17.01
N LYS A 418 -14.05 -2.88 -18.28
CA LYS A 418 -15.08 -2.42 -19.21
C LYS A 418 -16.45 -2.96 -18.81
N GLU A 419 -17.53 -2.29 -19.21
CA GLU A 419 -18.91 -2.70 -18.92
C GLU A 419 -19.26 -4.07 -19.51
N GLU A 420 -18.77 -4.37 -20.73
CA GLU A 420 -19.00 -5.66 -21.39
C GLU A 420 -18.37 -6.81 -20.59
N VAL A 421 -17.24 -6.59 -19.94
CA VAL A 421 -16.58 -7.58 -19.08
C VAL A 421 -17.34 -7.76 -17.77
N LEU A 422 -17.86 -6.66 -17.20
CA LEU A 422 -18.67 -6.68 -15.98
C LEU A 422 -20.05 -7.31 -16.19
N ALA A 423 -20.50 -7.40 -17.43
CA ALA A 423 -21.74 -8.07 -17.79
C ALA A 423 -21.62 -9.61 -17.83
N VAL A 424 -20.42 -10.17 -17.63
CA VAL A 424 -20.23 -11.62 -17.49
C VAL A 424 -20.37 -12.00 -16.01
N THR A 425 -21.25 -12.96 -15.71
CA THR A 425 -21.58 -13.35 -14.34
C THR A 425 -21.48 -14.87 -14.11
N ILE A 426 -21.29 -15.24 -12.84
CA ILE A 426 -21.48 -16.59 -12.30
C ILE A 426 -22.45 -16.45 -11.14
N ASN A 427 -23.61 -17.13 -11.18
CA ASN A 427 -24.70 -16.97 -10.19
C ASN A 427 -24.99 -15.49 -9.88
N ASP A 428 -25.23 -14.69 -10.92
CA ASP A 428 -25.59 -13.26 -10.88
C ASP A 428 -24.53 -12.34 -10.27
N LYS A 429 -23.29 -12.80 -10.09
CA LYS A 429 -22.17 -12.00 -9.62
C LYS A 429 -21.08 -11.89 -10.68
N ASN A 430 -20.65 -10.67 -10.98
CA ASN A 430 -19.48 -10.47 -11.82
C ASN A 430 -18.18 -10.63 -11.01
N ILE A 431 -17.05 -10.71 -11.71
CA ILE A 431 -15.74 -10.95 -11.07
C ILE A 431 -15.35 -9.87 -10.04
N ILE A 432 -15.74 -8.61 -10.25
CA ILE A 432 -15.44 -7.52 -9.32
C ILE A 432 -16.36 -7.55 -8.11
N ASP A 433 -17.65 -7.91 -8.27
CA ASP A 433 -18.57 -8.08 -7.15
C ASP A 433 -18.04 -9.12 -6.16
N LEU A 434 -17.48 -10.24 -6.67
CA LEU A 434 -16.84 -11.26 -5.83
C LEU A 434 -15.56 -10.72 -5.17
N CYS A 435 -14.76 -9.92 -5.89
CA CYS A 435 -13.55 -9.32 -5.35
C CYS A 435 -13.83 -8.27 -4.27
N LEU A 436 -14.99 -7.61 -4.32
CA LEU A 436 -15.40 -6.62 -3.31
C LEU A 436 -15.90 -7.26 -2.02
N MET A 437 -16.35 -8.52 -2.07
CA MET A 437 -16.74 -9.28 -0.87
C MET A 437 -15.54 -9.47 0.07
N SER A 438 -15.84 -9.69 1.35
CA SER A 438 -14.81 -10.15 2.28
C SER A 438 -14.32 -11.56 1.86
N VAL A 439 -13.07 -11.90 2.20
CA VAL A 439 -12.52 -13.25 1.94
C VAL A 439 -13.44 -14.34 2.48
N LYS A 440 -14.06 -14.11 3.65
CA LYS A 440 -15.00 -15.04 4.26
C LYS A 440 -16.27 -15.21 3.43
N ASP A 441 -16.90 -14.10 3.03
CA ASP A 441 -18.14 -14.15 2.26
C ASP A 441 -17.89 -14.68 0.82
N CYS A 442 -16.70 -14.37 0.26
CA CYS A 442 -16.27 -14.93 -1.03
C CYS A 442 -16.08 -16.45 -0.95
N LEU A 443 -15.50 -16.96 0.12
CA LEU A 443 -15.38 -18.42 0.33
C LEU A 443 -16.76 -19.07 0.50
N GLU A 444 -17.67 -18.44 1.24
CA GLU A 444 -19.04 -18.92 1.41
C GLU A 444 -19.80 -18.97 0.09
N PHE A 445 -19.64 -17.95 -0.78
CA PHE A 445 -20.18 -17.96 -2.14
C PHE A 445 -19.67 -19.17 -2.94
N PHE A 446 -18.35 -19.41 -2.98
CA PHE A 446 -17.79 -20.53 -3.74
C PHE A 446 -18.16 -21.91 -3.17
N ASN A 447 -18.40 -22.02 -1.86
CA ASN A 447 -18.86 -23.26 -1.25
C ASN A 447 -20.32 -23.60 -1.59
N ASN A 448 -21.16 -22.57 -1.76
CA ASN A 448 -22.57 -22.69 -2.06
C ASN A 448 -22.89 -22.56 -3.57
N LEU A 449 -21.86 -22.57 -4.42
CA LEU A 449 -22.01 -22.38 -5.86
C LEU A 449 -22.76 -23.56 -6.50
N VAL A 450 -23.85 -23.27 -7.19
CA VAL A 450 -24.64 -24.28 -7.91
C VAL A 450 -24.19 -24.32 -9.36
N LEU A 451 -23.72 -25.47 -9.82
CA LEU A 451 -23.21 -25.68 -11.17
C LEU A 451 -23.92 -26.84 -11.86
N THR A 452 -23.96 -26.80 -13.17
CA THR A 452 -24.36 -27.97 -14.00
C THR A 452 -23.26 -29.04 -13.95
N GLN A 453 -23.60 -30.29 -14.26
CA GLN A 453 -22.62 -31.39 -14.28
C GLN A 453 -21.41 -31.12 -15.20
N GLN A 454 -21.61 -30.42 -16.31
CA GLN A 454 -20.56 -30.04 -17.23
C GLN A 454 -19.67 -28.94 -16.64
N GLN A 455 -20.27 -27.88 -16.09
CA GLN A 455 -19.53 -26.80 -15.41
C GLN A 455 -18.75 -27.33 -14.21
N GLU A 456 -19.29 -28.28 -13.45
CA GLU A 456 -18.62 -28.86 -12.30
C GLU A 456 -17.33 -29.59 -12.73
N LYS A 457 -17.37 -30.37 -13.82
CA LYS A 457 -16.18 -31.04 -14.35
C LYS A 457 -15.08 -30.06 -14.79
N ILE A 458 -15.47 -28.95 -15.42
CA ILE A 458 -14.55 -27.91 -15.91
C ILE A 458 -13.96 -27.13 -14.72
N ALA A 459 -14.79 -26.74 -13.75
CA ALA A 459 -14.41 -25.85 -12.67
C ALA A 459 -13.75 -26.53 -11.48
N LYS A 460 -13.81 -27.85 -11.36
CA LYS A 460 -13.41 -28.62 -10.17
C LYS A 460 -12.03 -28.24 -9.60
N GLU A 461 -10.98 -28.30 -10.45
CA GLU A 461 -9.62 -28.00 -9.99
C GLU A 461 -9.43 -26.48 -9.72
N ILE A 462 -10.05 -25.63 -10.52
CA ILE A 462 -10.00 -24.18 -10.33
C ILE A 462 -10.65 -23.78 -9.01
N LEU A 463 -11.84 -24.32 -8.71
CA LEU A 463 -12.55 -24.06 -7.46
C LEU A 463 -11.83 -24.59 -6.24
N LYS A 464 -11.14 -25.73 -6.36
CA LYS A 464 -10.29 -26.27 -5.30
C LYS A 464 -9.20 -25.26 -4.95
N GLU A 465 -8.46 -24.76 -5.93
CA GLU A 465 -7.38 -23.78 -5.74
C GLU A 465 -7.90 -22.47 -5.12
N ILE A 466 -9.04 -21.95 -5.62
CA ILE A 466 -9.65 -20.75 -5.05
C ILE A 466 -10.02 -20.95 -3.58
N ARG A 467 -10.71 -22.07 -3.26
CA ARG A 467 -11.16 -22.38 -1.88
C ARG A 467 -9.97 -22.55 -0.94
N GLU A 468 -8.93 -23.25 -1.37
CA GLU A 468 -7.72 -23.47 -0.55
C GLU A 468 -7.04 -22.14 -0.22
N ARG A 469 -6.82 -21.27 -1.22
CA ARG A 469 -6.19 -19.95 -1.01
C ARG A 469 -7.04 -19.03 -0.12
N LEU A 470 -8.36 -19.01 -0.31
CA LEU A 470 -9.26 -18.26 0.56
C LEU A 470 -9.22 -18.79 2.01
N ASN A 471 -9.19 -20.11 2.20
CA ASN A 471 -9.03 -20.72 3.53
C ASN A 471 -7.69 -20.33 4.17
N PHE A 472 -6.58 -20.28 3.42
CA PHE A 472 -5.31 -19.83 3.96
C PHE A 472 -5.38 -18.37 4.43
N MET A 473 -6.06 -17.50 3.68
CA MET A 473 -6.28 -16.10 4.10
C MET A 473 -7.07 -16.02 5.40
N ILE A 474 -8.10 -16.85 5.58
CA ILE A 474 -8.89 -16.92 6.82
C ILE A 474 -8.04 -17.43 7.99
N ASN A 475 -7.22 -18.45 7.75
CA ASN A 475 -6.37 -19.04 8.77
C ASN A 475 -5.29 -18.11 9.30
N VAL A 476 -4.83 -17.15 8.50
CA VAL A 476 -3.90 -16.09 8.95
C VAL A 476 -4.62 -14.86 9.52
N GLY A 477 -5.94 -14.92 9.73
CA GLY A 477 -6.73 -13.84 10.34
C GLY A 477 -7.02 -12.66 9.40
N LEU A 478 -7.11 -12.91 8.08
CA LEU A 478 -7.41 -11.90 7.05
C LEU A 478 -8.81 -12.10 6.43
N ASP A 479 -9.71 -12.71 7.16
CA ASP A 479 -11.09 -13.03 6.75
C ASP A 479 -11.94 -11.80 6.40
N TYR A 480 -11.61 -10.64 6.97
CA TYR A 480 -12.29 -9.36 6.76
C TYR A 480 -11.82 -8.58 5.53
N LEU A 481 -10.67 -8.90 4.92
CA LEU A 481 -10.16 -8.20 3.75
C LEU A 481 -11.00 -8.51 2.51
N SER A 482 -11.12 -7.54 1.59
CA SER A 482 -11.60 -7.80 0.24
C SER A 482 -10.45 -8.08 -0.72
N LEU A 483 -10.68 -8.95 -1.71
CA LEU A 483 -9.68 -9.26 -2.74
C LEU A 483 -9.36 -8.04 -3.63
N PHE A 484 -10.28 -7.09 -3.70
CA PHE A 484 -10.13 -5.86 -4.49
C PHE A 484 -9.30 -4.78 -3.81
N ARG A 485 -9.02 -4.91 -2.50
CA ARG A 485 -8.29 -3.92 -1.72
C ARG A 485 -6.89 -3.69 -2.29
N PRO A 486 -6.51 -2.43 -2.61
CA PRO A 486 -5.18 -2.10 -3.13
C PRO A 486 -4.09 -2.41 -2.09
N THR A 487 -2.98 -3.03 -2.52
CA THR A 487 -1.88 -3.40 -1.60
C THR A 487 -1.23 -2.21 -0.92
N LYS A 488 -1.23 -1.02 -1.55
CA LYS A 488 -0.71 0.22 -0.95
C LYS A 488 -1.46 0.68 0.32
N THR A 489 -2.68 0.18 0.54
CA THR A 489 -3.53 0.52 1.70
C THR A 489 -3.41 -0.47 2.85
N LEU A 490 -2.63 -1.52 2.67
CA LEU A 490 -2.42 -2.55 3.68
C LEU A 490 -1.44 -2.08 4.75
N SER A 491 -1.69 -2.47 5.99
CA SER A 491 -0.68 -2.36 7.06
C SER A 491 0.49 -3.32 6.80
N GLY A 492 1.63 -3.07 7.46
CA GLY A 492 2.80 -3.96 7.36
C GLY A 492 2.45 -5.41 7.74
N GLY A 493 1.73 -5.60 8.83
CA GLY A 493 1.30 -6.92 9.29
C GLY A 493 0.29 -7.60 8.34
N GLU A 494 -0.68 -6.86 7.76
CA GLU A 494 -1.58 -7.42 6.74
C GLU A 494 -0.81 -7.89 5.50
N SER A 495 0.14 -7.09 5.01
CA SER A 495 0.97 -7.43 3.85
C SER A 495 1.83 -8.68 4.12
N GLN A 496 2.42 -8.78 5.31
CA GLN A 496 3.22 -9.93 5.73
C GLN A 496 2.38 -11.21 5.78
N ARG A 497 1.18 -11.15 6.39
CA ARG A 497 0.27 -12.30 6.46
C ARG A 497 -0.26 -12.74 5.10
N ILE A 498 -0.50 -11.82 4.17
CA ILE A 498 -0.83 -12.17 2.78
C ILE A 498 0.29 -12.99 2.15
N ARG A 499 1.56 -12.58 2.32
CA ARG A 499 2.71 -13.35 1.84
C ARG A 499 2.79 -14.72 2.49
N LEU A 500 2.58 -14.78 3.81
CA LEU A 500 2.56 -16.05 4.53
C LEU A 500 1.47 -16.97 3.97
N ALA A 501 0.24 -16.47 3.78
CA ALA A 501 -0.86 -17.24 3.20
C ALA A 501 -0.51 -17.77 1.79
N THR A 502 0.12 -16.93 0.96
CA THR A 502 0.55 -17.31 -0.40
C THR A 502 1.62 -18.43 -0.36
N GLN A 503 2.60 -18.32 0.54
CA GLN A 503 3.67 -19.33 0.68
C GLN A 503 3.13 -20.67 1.20
N ILE A 504 2.20 -20.66 2.16
CA ILE A 504 1.53 -21.87 2.64
C ILE A 504 0.74 -22.53 1.51
N GLY A 505 0.06 -21.74 0.69
CA GLY A 505 -0.68 -22.18 -0.49
C GLY A 505 0.18 -22.86 -1.54
N SER A 506 1.49 -22.58 -1.57
CA SER A 506 2.42 -23.24 -2.50
C SER A 506 2.72 -24.72 -2.17
N GLY A 507 2.39 -25.16 -0.95
CA GLY A 507 2.61 -26.54 -0.49
C GLY A 507 4.08 -27.00 -0.46
N LEU A 508 5.02 -26.05 -0.42
CA LEU A 508 6.46 -26.37 -0.40
C LEU A 508 6.85 -27.12 0.87
N THR A 509 7.71 -28.12 0.73
CA THR A 509 8.25 -28.95 1.83
C THR A 509 9.77 -28.91 1.84
N GLY A 510 10.38 -29.08 3.02
CA GLY A 510 11.84 -29.08 3.17
C GLY A 510 12.47 -27.68 3.04
N VAL A 511 11.70 -26.63 3.16
CA VAL A 511 12.11 -25.21 3.05
C VAL A 511 12.40 -24.63 4.43
N LEU A 512 13.34 -23.69 4.48
CA LEU A 512 13.61 -22.86 5.65
C LEU A 512 12.83 -21.53 5.51
N TYR A 513 11.83 -21.32 6.37
CA TYR A 513 11.13 -20.06 6.47
C TYR A 513 11.72 -19.20 7.57
N VAL A 514 12.05 -17.92 7.25
CA VAL A 514 12.52 -16.93 8.22
C VAL A 514 11.48 -15.81 8.27
N LEU A 515 10.83 -15.66 9.43
CA LEU A 515 9.73 -14.70 9.63
C LEU A 515 10.14 -13.62 10.64
N ASP A 516 9.77 -12.37 10.34
CA ASP A 516 10.02 -11.21 11.20
C ASP A 516 8.72 -10.79 11.88
N GLU A 517 8.59 -11.07 13.18
CA GLU A 517 7.48 -10.67 14.05
C GLU A 517 6.07 -10.86 13.40
N PRO A 518 5.68 -12.07 13.00
CA PRO A 518 4.42 -12.29 12.27
C PRO A 518 3.16 -12.02 13.11
N SER A 519 3.27 -11.92 14.44
CA SER A 519 2.17 -11.59 15.37
C SER A 519 1.83 -10.10 15.44
N ILE A 520 2.62 -9.24 14.77
CA ILE A 520 2.46 -7.78 14.82
C ILE A 520 1.04 -7.33 14.43
N GLY A 521 0.48 -6.41 15.23
CA GLY A 521 -0.85 -5.81 14.99
C GLY A 521 -2.00 -6.82 15.06
N LEU A 522 -1.77 -8.01 15.63
CA LEU A 522 -2.80 -9.01 15.86
C LEU A 522 -3.43 -8.87 17.25
N HIS A 523 -4.74 -8.95 17.24
CA HIS A 523 -5.46 -9.28 18.46
C HIS A 523 -5.16 -10.73 18.88
N GLN A 524 -5.15 -11.04 20.17
CA GLN A 524 -4.80 -12.37 20.69
C GLN A 524 -5.59 -13.52 20.06
N ARG A 525 -6.88 -13.28 19.74
CA ARG A 525 -7.74 -14.22 19.01
C ARG A 525 -7.18 -14.59 17.62
N ASP A 526 -6.63 -13.60 16.92
CA ASP A 526 -6.12 -13.80 15.56
C ASP A 526 -4.69 -14.38 15.62
N ASN A 527 -3.93 -14.11 16.70
CA ASN A 527 -2.65 -14.74 16.99
C ASN A 527 -2.77 -16.26 17.19
N ASP A 528 -3.81 -16.71 17.90
CA ASP A 528 -4.10 -18.15 18.06
C ASP A 528 -4.24 -18.85 16.70
N LYS A 529 -4.92 -18.23 15.71
CA LYS A 529 -5.06 -18.77 14.35
C LYS A 529 -3.73 -18.80 13.60
N LEU A 530 -2.93 -17.75 13.73
CA LEU A 530 -1.60 -17.67 13.13
C LEU A 530 -0.70 -18.81 13.64
N LEU A 531 -0.67 -19.04 14.94
CA LEU A 531 0.13 -20.10 15.56
C LEU A 531 -0.27 -21.50 15.10
N LEU A 532 -1.57 -21.78 14.96
CA LEU A 532 -2.05 -23.01 14.33
C LEU A 532 -1.53 -23.17 12.89
N THR A 533 -1.47 -22.08 12.16
CA THR A 533 -1.01 -22.06 10.78
C THR A 533 0.50 -22.29 10.66
N LEU A 534 1.30 -21.69 11.54
CA LEU A 534 2.75 -21.90 11.63
C LEU A 534 3.07 -23.34 12.02
N ASN A 535 2.35 -23.90 13.01
CA ASN A 535 2.49 -25.29 13.37
C ASN A 535 2.20 -26.25 12.20
N ARG A 536 1.12 -25.99 11.42
CA ARG A 536 0.82 -26.76 10.21
C ARG A 536 1.94 -26.65 9.17
N LEU A 537 2.52 -25.47 8.98
CA LEU A 537 3.64 -25.27 8.05
C LEU A 537 4.88 -26.08 8.47
N ARG A 538 5.19 -26.13 9.79
CA ARG A 538 6.22 -27.00 10.36
C ARG A 538 5.91 -28.47 10.10
N ASP A 539 4.70 -28.91 10.36
CA ASP A 539 4.27 -30.30 10.26
C ASP A 539 4.30 -30.83 8.81
N LEU A 540 4.32 -29.94 7.81
CA LEU A 540 4.63 -30.28 6.42
C LEU A 540 6.12 -30.60 6.16
N GLY A 541 6.98 -30.62 7.19
CA GLY A 541 8.41 -30.92 7.08
C GLY A 541 9.28 -29.69 6.77
N ASN A 542 8.82 -28.49 7.14
CA ASN A 542 9.57 -27.24 6.99
C ASN A 542 10.26 -26.83 8.30
N THR A 543 11.36 -26.10 8.20
CA THR A 543 12.01 -25.46 9.33
C THR A 543 11.54 -23.99 9.41
N LEU A 544 11.04 -23.60 10.58
CA LEU A 544 10.60 -22.23 10.81
C LEU A 544 11.57 -21.54 11.78
N ILE A 545 12.12 -20.40 11.39
CA ILE A 545 12.86 -19.48 12.26
C ILE A 545 12.02 -18.21 12.36
N VAL A 546 11.57 -17.87 13.55
CA VAL A 546 10.68 -16.74 13.81
C VAL A 546 11.34 -15.81 14.80
N VAL A 547 11.58 -14.55 14.40
CA VAL A 547 11.97 -13.50 15.35
C VAL A 547 10.71 -13.01 16.03
N GLU A 548 10.60 -13.18 17.35
CA GLU A 548 9.37 -12.86 18.07
C GLU A 548 9.58 -12.46 19.53
N HIS A 549 8.56 -11.75 20.06
CA HIS A 549 8.50 -11.25 21.41
C HIS A 549 7.21 -11.63 22.16
N ASP A 550 6.26 -12.23 21.44
CA ASP A 550 4.95 -12.63 22.01
C ASP A 550 5.08 -13.83 22.94
N GLU A 551 4.48 -13.77 24.14
CA GLU A 551 4.53 -14.83 25.17
C GLU A 551 3.92 -16.14 24.64
N ASP A 552 2.77 -16.10 23.96
CA ASP A 552 2.08 -17.29 23.48
C ASP A 552 2.86 -17.96 22.33
N THR A 553 3.47 -17.18 21.45
CA THR A 553 4.35 -17.67 20.38
C THR A 553 5.59 -18.37 20.95
N MET A 554 6.24 -17.78 21.95
CA MET A 554 7.39 -18.39 22.62
C MET A 554 7.03 -19.69 23.33
N ASN A 555 5.89 -19.74 24.00
CA ASN A 555 5.43 -20.95 24.72
C ASN A 555 5.03 -22.10 23.78
N GLN A 556 4.64 -21.82 22.52
CA GLN A 556 4.30 -22.83 21.51
C GLN A 556 5.49 -23.25 20.62
N ALA A 557 6.62 -22.59 20.74
CA ALA A 557 7.83 -22.94 19.97
C ALA A 557 8.39 -24.31 20.42
N ASP A 558 8.99 -25.05 19.48
CA ASP A 558 9.77 -26.26 19.81
C ASP A 558 11.10 -25.90 20.49
N TYR A 559 11.72 -24.77 20.03
CA TYR A 559 13.00 -24.26 20.53
C TYR A 559 13.00 -22.73 20.59
N ILE A 560 13.71 -22.19 21.58
CA ILE A 560 13.93 -20.74 21.71
C ILE A 560 15.44 -20.49 21.79
N PHE A 561 15.90 -19.43 21.08
CA PHE A 561 17.21 -18.84 21.21
C PHE A 561 17.05 -17.42 21.76
N ASP A 562 17.53 -17.17 22.96
CA ASP A 562 17.52 -15.85 23.62
C ASP A 562 18.86 -15.15 23.42
N LEU A 563 18.87 -14.05 22.66
CA LEU A 563 20.04 -13.24 22.35
C LEU A 563 20.16 -12.05 23.30
N GLY A 564 21.36 -11.80 23.79
CA GLY A 564 21.60 -10.74 24.73
C GLY A 564 23.07 -10.67 25.19
N PRO A 565 23.30 -10.31 26.48
CA PRO A 565 22.33 -9.96 27.51
C PRO A 565 21.72 -8.56 27.39
N GLY A 566 22.34 -7.69 26.58
CA GLY A 566 21.92 -6.32 26.33
C GLY A 566 21.73 -6.00 24.86
N ALA A 567 21.77 -4.72 24.52
CA ALA A 567 21.63 -4.21 23.16
C ALA A 567 22.98 -3.70 22.62
N GLY A 568 23.13 -3.61 21.29
CA GLY A 568 24.33 -3.06 20.63
C GLY A 568 25.62 -3.81 21.03
N GLU A 569 26.59 -3.11 21.55
CA GLU A 569 27.88 -3.70 21.97
C GLU A 569 27.73 -4.70 23.12
N PHE A 570 26.73 -4.57 23.96
CA PHE A 570 26.43 -5.49 25.07
C PHE A 570 25.54 -6.68 24.65
N GLY A 571 25.16 -6.73 23.39
CA GLY A 571 24.39 -7.83 22.79
C GLY A 571 25.28 -8.83 22.05
N GLY A 572 24.67 -9.59 21.16
CA GLY A 572 25.35 -10.46 20.19
C GLY A 572 25.78 -11.81 20.70
N ASN A 573 25.39 -12.21 21.92
CA ASN A 573 25.66 -13.54 22.47
C ASN A 573 24.35 -14.34 22.61
N VAL A 574 24.45 -15.66 22.57
CA VAL A 574 23.35 -16.56 22.94
C VAL A 574 23.37 -16.71 24.46
N VAL A 575 22.36 -16.15 25.14
CA VAL A 575 22.24 -16.18 26.61
C VAL A 575 21.61 -17.49 27.08
N ALA A 576 20.60 -17.94 26.35
CA ALA A 576 19.89 -19.19 26.61
C ALA A 576 19.41 -19.82 25.31
N TYR A 577 19.37 -21.14 25.25
CA TYR A 577 18.76 -21.87 24.14
C TYR A 577 18.18 -23.20 24.69
N GLY A 578 17.20 -23.71 24.00
CA GLY A 578 16.54 -24.96 24.33
C GLY A 578 15.02 -24.91 24.17
N THR A 579 14.31 -25.84 24.77
CA THR A 579 12.84 -25.82 24.85
C THR A 579 12.37 -24.62 25.69
N PRO A 580 11.11 -24.17 25.54
CA PRO A 580 10.57 -23.07 26.35
C PRO A 580 10.77 -23.26 27.86
N GLU A 581 10.64 -24.54 28.36
CA GLU A 581 10.84 -24.83 29.75
C GLU A 581 12.32 -24.74 30.21
N GLU A 582 13.27 -25.11 29.36
CA GLU A 582 14.70 -24.96 29.64
C GLU A 582 15.11 -23.48 29.68
N VAL A 583 14.59 -22.66 28.78
CA VAL A 583 14.83 -21.20 28.76
C VAL A 583 14.18 -20.54 29.99
N LYS A 584 13.01 -20.97 30.41
CA LYS A 584 12.39 -20.53 31.68
C LYS A 584 13.27 -20.78 32.88
N GLN A 585 13.97 -21.91 32.95
CA GLN A 585 14.83 -22.25 34.08
C GLN A 585 16.17 -21.48 34.11
N ASN A 586 16.55 -20.85 32.99
CA ASN A 586 17.81 -20.09 32.91
C ASN A 586 17.72 -18.76 33.67
N LYS A 587 18.51 -18.62 34.73
CA LYS A 587 18.53 -17.42 35.59
C LYS A 587 19.11 -16.17 34.92
N ASN A 588 19.94 -16.35 33.89
CA ASN A 588 20.58 -15.24 33.18
C ASN A 588 19.70 -14.67 32.06
N SER A 589 18.71 -15.42 31.57
CA SER A 589 17.79 -15.00 30.53
C SER A 589 16.75 -14.02 31.07
N LEU A 590 16.70 -12.82 30.47
CA LEU A 590 15.64 -11.84 30.74
C LEU A 590 14.28 -12.36 30.26
N THR A 591 14.27 -12.98 29.08
CA THR A 591 13.09 -13.67 28.53
C THR A 591 12.60 -14.76 29.47
N GLY A 592 13.52 -15.59 30.02
CA GLY A 592 13.20 -16.62 31.01
C GLY A 592 12.60 -16.05 32.30
N LYS A 593 13.11 -14.94 32.81
CA LYS A 593 12.56 -14.26 34.01
C LYS A 593 11.12 -13.77 33.77
N TYR A 594 10.87 -13.21 32.58
CA TYR A 594 9.51 -12.78 32.21
C TYR A 594 8.54 -13.98 32.09
N LEU A 595 8.92 -15.00 31.35
CA LEU A 595 8.10 -16.21 31.18
C LEU A 595 7.79 -16.93 32.49
N ARG A 596 8.65 -16.79 33.54
CA ARG A 596 8.38 -17.26 34.91
C ARG A 596 7.53 -16.30 35.74
N GLY A 597 7.26 -15.09 35.23
CA GLY A 597 6.55 -14.03 35.95
C GLY A 597 7.36 -13.33 37.06
N GLU A 598 8.71 -13.52 37.11
CA GLU A 598 9.61 -12.79 38.03
C GLU A 598 9.71 -11.30 37.68
N THR A 599 9.66 -11.00 36.39
CA THR A 599 9.62 -9.62 35.86
C THR A 599 8.30 -9.42 35.12
N LYS A 600 7.51 -8.44 35.53
CA LYS A 600 6.22 -8.13 34.90
C LYS A 600 5.96 -6.63 34.87
N ILE A 601 5.12 -6.20 33.97
CA ILE A 601 4.52 -4.86 33.99
C ILE A 601 3.38 -4.89 34.99
N GLU A 602 3.47 -4.07 36.03
CA GLU A 602 2.49 -4.09 37.13
C GLU A 602 1.16 -3.44 36.69
N VAL A 603 0.06 -3.96 37.25
CA VAL A 603 -1.26 -3.34 37.12
C VAL A 603 -1.32 -2.15 38.10
N PRO A 604 -1.69 -0.94 37.65
CA PRO A 604 -1.86 0.20 38.54
C PRO A 604 -2.85 -0.09 39.66
N LYS A 605 -2.48 0.26 40.90
CA LYS A 605 -3.36 0.06 42.08
C LYS A 605 -4.62 0.91 42.02
N GLU A 606 -4.50 2.11 41.47
CA GLU A 606 -5.59 3.04 41.26
C GLU A 606 -5.63 3.52 39.83
N ARG A 607 -6.84 3.68 39.25
CA ARG A 607 -7.04 4.24 37.91
C ARG A 607 -7.35 5.71 38.04
N ARG A 608 -6.69 6.53 37.19
CA ARG A 608 -7.03 7.96 37.06
C ARG A 608 -8.44 8.10 36.53
N LYS A 609 -9.16 9.12 37.01
CA LYS A 609 -10.51 9.49 36.54
C LYS A 609 -10.46 10.86 35.91
N SER A 610 -11.34 11.11 34.96
CA SER A 610 -11.46 12.40 34.30
C SER A 610 -12.94 12.81 34.17
N ASP A 611 -13.20 14.09 34.42
CA ASP A 611 -14.52 14.70 34.23
C ASP A 611 -14.59 15.46 32.87
N LYS A 612 -13.48 15.49 32.11
CA LYS A 612 -13.38 16.15 30.81
C LYS A 612 -13.28 15.11 29.70
N PHE A 613 -14.05 15.32 28.65
CA PHE A 613 -14.14 14.37 27.54
C PHE A 613 -14.07 15.07 26.19
N ILE A 614 -13.53 14.41 25.18
CA ILE A 614 -13.86 14.63 23.78
C ILE A 614 -15.05 13.73 23.46
N GLU A 615 -16.09 14.27 22.87
CA GLU A 615 -17.23 13.49 22.40
C GLU A 615 -17.34 13.63 20.87
N LEU A 616 -16.97 12.56 20.15
CA LEU A 616 -17.12 12.46 18.70
C LEU A 616 -18.46 11.78 18.41
N ILE A 617 -19.34 12.49 17.70
CA ILE A 617 -20.72 12.05 17.45
C ILE A 617 -20.87 11.67 15.98
N GLY A 618 -21.43 10.49 15.72
CA GLY A 618 -21.87 10.10 14.40
C GLY A 618 -20.73 9.76 13.43
N ALA A 619 -19.62 9.18 13.93
CA ALA A 619 -18.53 8.74 13.07
C ALA A 619 -18.97 7.59 12.15
N LYS A 620 -18.88 7.80 10.83
CA LYS A 620 -19.37 6.91 9.78
C LYS A 620 -18.38 6.87 8.62
N GLY A 621 -17.20 6.36 8.87
CA GLY A 621 -16.19 6.15 7.83
C GLY A 621 -15.88 4.67 7.66
N ASN A 622 -15.60 4.22 6.45
CA ASN A 622 -15.32 2.83 6.14
C ASN A 622 -16.35 1.87 6.77
N ASN A 623 -15.91 1.06 7.75
CA ASN A 623 -16.80 0.11 8.43
C ASN A 623 -17.48 0.66 9.69
N LEU A 624 -17.25 1.91 10.11
CA LEU A 624 -17.87 2.48 11.30
C LEU A 624 -19.40 2.64 11.14
N LYS A 625 -20.16 2.25 12.17
CA LYS A 625 -21.63 2.16 12.13
C LYS A 625 -22.32 3.38 12.78
N ASN A 626 -21.94 4.60 12.38
CA ASN A 626 -22.49 5.84 12.92
C ASN A 626 -22.36 5.91 14.45
N ILE A 627 -21.14 5.67 14.95
CA ILE A 627 -20.87 5.53 16.38
C ILE A 627 -20.64 6.90 17.07
N THR A 628 -21.00 6.96 18.33
CA THR A 628 -20.66 8.07 19.23
C THR A 628 -19.67 7.57 20.28
N VAL A 629 -18.54 8.29 20.41
CA VAL A 629 -17.43 7.89 21.29
C VAL A 629 -17.11 9.04 22.23
N LYS A 630 -17.02 8.71 23.55
CA LYS A 630 -16.51 9.62 24.59
C LYS A 630 -15.10 9.18 25.00
N ILE A 631 -14.14 10.06 24.82
CA ILE A 631 -12.73 9.82 25.14
C ILE A 631 -12.34 10.75 26.29
N PRO A 632 -12.03 10.21 27.48
CA PRO A 632 -11.63 11.01 28.63
C PRO A 632 -10.27 11.65 28.42
N LEU A 633 -10.11 12.88 28.93
CA LEU A 633 -8.89 13.69 28.82
C LEU A 633 -8.03 13.62 30.09
N GLY A 634 -6.72 13.85 29.96
CA GLY A 634 -5.77 13.86 31.07
C GLY A 634 -5.45 12.47 31.65
N ILE A 635 -5.79 11.40 30.95
CA ILE A 635 -5.55 10.01 31.35
C ILE A 635 -5.02 9.18 30.19
N LEU A 636 -4.63 7.93 30.49
CA LEU A 636 -4.22 6.93 29.49
C LEU A 636 -5.43 6.17 28.96
N THR A 637 -5.81 6.45 27.71
CA THR A 637 -6.90 5.74 27.03
C THR A 637 -6.34 4.79 25.98
N VAL A 638 -6.76 3.51 26.01
CA VAL A 638 -6.38 2.51 25.03
C VAL A 638 -7.58 2.16 24.15
N ILE A 639 -7.38 2.21 22.84
CA ILE A 639 -8.34 1.77 21.83
C ILE A 639 -7.92 0.36 21.39
N THR A 640 -8.78 -0.61 21.60
CA THR A 640 -8.51 -2.00 21.30
C THR A 640 -9.63 -2.65 20.51
N GLY A 641 -9.47 -3.91 20.13
CA GLY A 641 -10.43 -4.70 19.35
C GLY A 641 -9.74 -5.56 18.31
N VAL A 642 -10.49 -6.46 17.69
CA VAL A 642 -9.96 -7.39 16.69
C VAL A 642 -9.37 -6.66 15.47
N SER A 643 -8.54 -7.36 14.68
CA SER A 643 -7.96 -6.79 13.45
C SER A 643 -9.08 -6.41 12.47
N GLY A 644 -8.96 -5.23 11.82
CA GLY A 644 -9.98 -4.73 10.90
C GLY A 644 -11.28 -4.22 11.55
N SER A 645 -11.36 -4.09 12.89
CA SER A 645 -12.60 -3.65 13.58
C SER A 645 -12.93 -2.16 13.40
N GLY A 646 -12.01 -1.33 12.90
CA GLY A 646 -12.23 0.10 12.65
C GLY A 646 -11.46 1.05 13.57
N LYS A 647 -10.48 0.55 14.37
CA LYS A 647 -9.67 1.37 15.30
C LYS A 647 -8.96 2.53 14.62
N SER A 648 -8.17 2.26 13.59
CA SER A 648 -7.42 3.30 12.85
C SER A 648 -8.36 4.20 12.05
N THR A 649 -9.52 3.68 11.61
CA THR A 649 -10.57 4.49 10.97
C THR A 649 -11.12 5.54 11.95
N LEU A 650 -11.42 5.14 13.19
CA LEU A 650 -11.93 6.04 14.22
C LEU A 650 -10.89 7.08 14.64
N ILE A 651 -9.67 6.64 14.94
CA ILE A 651 -8.64 7.50 15.53
C ILE A 651 -7.84 8.25 14.47
N ASN A 652 -7.18 7.53 13.55
CA ASN A 652 -6.20 8.12 12.62
C ASN A 652 -6.88 8.82 11.43
N GLN A 653 -8.04 8.30 10.96
CA GLN A 653 -8.71 8.83 9.77
C GLN A 653 -9.90 9.76 10.10
N THR A 654 -10.43 9.73 11.32
CA THR A 654 -11.55 10.58 11.72
C THR A 654 -11.13 11.55 12.82
N LEU A 655 -10.79 11.09 14.02
CA LEU A 655 -10.53 11.94 15.18
C LEU A 655 -9.29 12.83 15.00
N PHE A 656 -8.16 12.24 14.60
CA PHE A 656 -6.90 13.00 14.45
C PHE A 656 -7.01 14.14 13.42
N PRO A 657 -7.54 13.91 12.19
CA PRO A 657 -7.70 15.00 11.23
C PRO A 657 -8.57 16.14 11.75
N ILE A 658 -9.66 15.84 12.49
CA ILE A 658 -10.52 16.87 13.11
C ILE A 658 -9.71 17.69 14.12
N LEU A 659 -9.06 17.01 15.09
CA LEU A 659 -8.26 17.68 16.10
C LEU A 659 -7.12 18.50 15.51
N PHE A 660 -6.45 17.96 14.47
CA PHE A 660 -5.35 18.64 13.80
C PHE A 660 -5.80 19.91 13.07
N ASN A 661 -6.96 19.86 12.43
CA ASN A 661 -7.51 21.04 11.74
C ASN A 661 -7.90 22.14 12.72
N GLU A 662 -8.64 21.79 13.77
CA GLU A 662 -9.16 22.75 14.75
C GLU A 662 -8.05 23.35 15.64
N LEU A 663 -7.11 22.51 16.12
CA LEU A 663 -6.12 22.93 17.11
C LEU A 663 -4.79 23.38 16.51
N ASN A 664 -4.35 22.71 15.44
CA ASN A 664 -3.05 22.97 14.81
C ASN A 664 -3.16 23.80 13.52
N LYS A 665 -4.38 24.28 13.18
CA LYS A 665 -4.68 25.00 11.93
C LYS A 665 -4.24 24.22 10.67
N GLY A 666 -4.38 22.89 10.71
CA GLY A 666 -4.06 22.00 9.61
C GLY A 666 -5.17 21.94 8.57
N LYS A 667 -4.93 21.16 7.50
CA LYS A 667 -5.90 20.89 6.43
C LYS A 667 -5.85 19.40 6.08
N LEU A 668 -6.33 18.55 6.99
CA LEU A 668 -6.54 17.13 6.75
C LEU A 668 -8.02 16.86 6.50
N TYR A 669 -8.34 15.85 5.70
CA TYR A 669 -9.72 15.48 5.43
C TYR A 669 -10.16 14.36 6.37
N PRO A 670 -11.01 14.64 7.39
CA PRO A 670 -11.59 13.63 8.23
C PRO A 670 -12.62 12.81 7.44
N LEU A 671 -12.78 11.55 7.81
CA LEU A 671 -13.91 10.76 7.34
C LEU A 671 -15.22 11.30 7.93
N GLU A 672 -16.36 10.86 7.35
CA GLU A 672 -17.69 11.38 7.69
C GLU A 672 -18.01 11.25 9.18
N TYR A 673 -18.44 12.35 9.78
CA TYR A 673 -18.90 12.47 11.17
C TYR A 673 -19.96 13.57 11.29
N LYS A 674 -20.70 13.60 12.39
CA LYS A 674 -21.76 14.60 12.59
C LYS A 674 -21.25 15.85 13.33
N SER A 675 -20.60 15.68 14.46
CA SER A 675 -20.07 16.78 15.29
C SER A 675 -19.03 16.27 16.30
N ILE A 676 -18.26 17.20 16.86
CA ILE A 676 -17.33 16.96 17.96
C ILE A 676 -17.50 18.01 19.06
N ASN A 677 -17.43 17.59 20.32
CA ASN A 677 -17.52 18.46 21.50
C ASN A 677 -16.29 18.28 22.40
N GLY A 678 -15.98 19.27 23.25
CA GLY A 678 -14.91 19.20 24.26
C GLY A 678 -13.54 19.68 23.78
N LEU A 679 -13.45 20.35 22.62
CA LEU A 679 -12.19 20.84 22.04
C LEU A 679 -11.58 21.98 22.88
N GLU A 680 -12.38 22.72 23.63
CA GLU A 680 -11.96 23.81 24.52
C GLU A 680 -11.02 23.37 25.65
N ASN A 681 -10.97 22.06 25.92
CA ASN A 681 -10.10 21.47 26.94
C ASN A 681 -8.71 21.12 26.44
N ILE A 682 -8.42 21.33 25.13
CA ILE A 682 -7.21 20.86 24.46
C ILE A 682 -6.54 22.05 23.77
N GLU A 683 -5.21 22.14 23.86
CA GLU A 683 -4.43 23.18 23.17
C GLU A 683 -3.74 22.65 21.89
N LYS A 684 -3.40 21.36 21.85
CA LYS A 684 -2.62 20.78 20.76
C LYS A 684 -2.85 19.29 20.63
N VAL A 685 -2.78 18.77 19.39
CA VAL A 685 -2.71 17.32 19.11
C VAL A 685 -1.39 16.98 18.44
N ILE A 686 -0.83 15.81 18.80
CA ILE A 686 0.42 15.27 18.24
C ILE A 686 0.18 13.81 17.89
N ASP A 687 0.39 13.48 16.63
CA ASP A 687 0.37 12.12 16.15
C ASP A 687 1.81 11.56 16.11
N ILE A 688 1.97 10.37 16.66
CA ILE A 688 3.25 9.65 16.73
C ILE A 688 3.05 8.30 16.04
N ASP A 689 3.16 8.31 14.73
CA ASP A 689 3.01 7.17 13.85
C ASP A 689 4.36 6.48 13.54
N GLN A 690 4.30 5.34 12.86
CA GLN A 690 5.45 4.53 12.46
C GLN A 690 6.15 5.01 11.17
N THR A 691 5.73 6.14 10.59
CA THR A 691 6.36 6.66 9.37
C THR A 691 7.82 7.07 9.63
N PRO A 692 8.73 6.90 8.66
CA PRO A 692 10.14 7.28 8.83
C PRO A 692 10.32 8.74 9.24
N ILE A 693 11.34 9.02 10.09
CA ILE A 693 11.71 10.39 10.50
C ILE A 693 12.30 11.24 9.38
N GLY A 694 12.48 10.66 8.20
CA GLY A 694 12.93 11.32 6.99
C GLY A 694 13.14 10.32 5.87
N ARG A 695 13.09 10.81 4.62
CA ARG A 695 13.14 9.97 3.40
C ARG A 695 14.54 9.82 2.81
N THR A 696 15.51 10.53 3.33
CA THR A 696 16.88 10.54 2.81
C THR A 696 17.88 10.00 3.83
N PRO A 697 19.02 9.42 3.40
CA PRO A 697 20.08 8.97 4.30
C PRO A 697 20.71 10.09 5.16
N ARG A 698 20.44 11.35 4.84
CA ARG A 698 20.89 12.52 5.60
C ARG A 698 20.03 12.81 6.83
N SER A 699 18.79 12.31 6.88
CA SER A 699 17.95 12.37 8.06
C SER A 699 18.42 11.30 9.06
N ASN A 700 18.55 11.66 10.33
CA ASN A 700 18.99 10.76 11.40
C ASN A 700 18.44 11.19 12.77
N PRO A 701 18.57 10.40 13.83
CA PRO A 701 18.07 10.72 15.17
C PRO A 701 18.56 12.08 15.68
N ALA A 702 19.87 12.39 15.51
CA ALA A 702 20.46 13.65 16.01
C ALA A 702 19.88 14.88 15.30
N THR A 703 19.62 14.82 13.99
CA THR A 703 19.01 15.93 13.24
C THR A 703 17.53 16.11 13.57
N TYR A 704 16.78 15.02 13.70
CA TYR A 704 15.36 15.07 14.00
C TYR A 704 15.06 15.64 15.40
N THR A 705 15.84 15.24 16.40
CA THR A 705 15.70 15.72 17.79
C THR A 705 16.39 17.08 18.05
N LYS A 706 17.01 17.67 17.01
CA LYS A 706 17.80 18.91 17.10
C LYS A 706 19.01 18.85 18.05
N ILE A 707 19.46 17.66 18.42
CA ILE A 707 20.70 17.41 19.16
C ILE A 707 21.91 17.84 18.31
N PHE A 708 21.84 17.58 17.00
CA PHE A 708 22.92 17.90 16.09
C PHE A 708 23.22 19.39 15.97
N ASP A 709 22.25 20.25 16.18
CA ASP A 709 22.46 21.70 16.17
C ASP A 709 23.39 22.17 17.31
N GLU A 710 23.22 21.60 18.49
CA GLU A 710 24.06 21.90 19.66
C GLU A 710 25.44 21.25 19.50
N ILE A 711 25.53 20.04 18.95
CA ILE A 711 26.85 19.40 18.66
C ILE A 711 27.66 20.26 17.71
N ARG A 712 27.06 20.79 16.64
CA ARG A 712 27.74 21.70 15.70
C ARG A 712 28.23 22.98 16.37
N ASP A 713 27.48 23.53 17.29
CA ASP A 713 27.86 24.73 18.06
C ASP A 713 29.12 24.43 18.93
N ILE A 714 29.16 23.26 19.58
CA ILE A 714 30.30 22.83 20.37
C ILE A 714 31.55 22.70 19.50
N PHE A 715 31.46 22.04 18.35
CA PHE A 715 32.61 21.90 17.45
C PHE A 715 33.10 23.25 16.92
N ALA A 716 32.19 24.19 16.59
CA ALA A 716 32.55 25.53 16.14
C ALA A 716 33.26 26.36 17.23
N GLN A 717 33.06 26.03 18.52
CA GLN A 717 33.69 26.70 19.64
C GLN A 717 35.07 26.14 20.03
N THR A 718 35.49 24.99 19.45
CA THR A 718 36.81 24.40 19.71
C THR A 718 37.94 25.32 19.25
N LYS A 719 39.13 25.17 19.86
CA LYS A 719 40.31 25.96 19.49
C LYS A 719 40.71 25.77 18.03
N ASP A 720 40.69 24.52 17.55
CA ASP A 720 41.03 24.14 16.17
C ASP A 720 40.08 24.78 15.15
N ALA A 721 38.77 24.77 15.42
CA ALA A 721 37.77 25.40 14.57
C ALA A 721 37.95 26.90 14.49
N LYS A 722 38.24 27.57 15.62
CA LYS A 722 38.49 29.03 15.69
C LYS A 722 39.76 29.43 14.94
N VAL A 723 40.86 28.68 15.09
CA VAL A 723 42.11 28.91 14.36
C VAL A 723 41.89 28.80 12.84
N LYS A 724 41.08 27.84 12.39
CA LYS A 724 40.75 27.60 10.97
C LYS A 724 39.63 28.51 10.45
N GLY A 725 39.02 29.36 11.27
CA GLY A 725 37.89 30.22 10.90
C GLY A 725 36.61 29.45 10.56
N PHE A 726 36.44 28.25 11.13
CA PHE A 726 35.29 27.40 10.84
C PHE A 726 34.05 27.80 11.65
N SER A 727 33.00 28.20 10.96
CA SER A 727 31.69 28.49 11.56
C SER A 727 30.84 27.22 11.75
N LYS A 728 29.73 27.30 12.47
CA LYS A 728 28.74 26.24 12.67
C LYS A 728 28.31 25.55 11.34
N GLY A 729 28.24 26.31 10.23
CA GLY A 729 27.88 25.79 8.91
C GLY A 729 28.85 24.75 8.36
N ARG A 730 30.17 24.88 8.73
CA ARG A 730 31.22 23.93 8.31
C ARG A 730 30.98 22.52 8.82
N PHE A 731 30.37 22.37 9.97
CA PHE A 731 30.08 21.11 10.63
C PHE A 731 28.69 20.51 10.21
N SER A 732 28.06 21.09 9.20
CA SER A 732 26.82 20.55 8.62
C SER A 732 27.13 19.69 7.40
N PHE A 733 26.71 18.44 7.41
CA PHE A 733 26.79 17.56 6.22
C PHE A 733 25.74 17.91 5.13
N ASN A 734 24.82 18.84 5.40
CA ASN A 734 23.81 19.30 4.43
C ASN A 734 24.28 20.54 3.63
N VAL A 735 25.30 21.23 4.09
CA VAL A 735 25.78 22.50 3.50
C VAL A 735 27.12 22.30 2.82
N LYS A 736 27.35 22.94 1.68
CA LYS A 736 28.65 22.93 0.98
C LYS A 736 29.76 23.52 1.87
N GLY A 737 30.98 23.07 1.66
CA GLY A 737 32.19 23.54 2.38
C GLY A 737 32.75 22.55 3.38
N GLY A 738 31.95 21.91 4.22
CA GLY A 738 32.42 20.93 5.19
C GLY A 738 32.10 19.48 4.85
N ARG A 739 31.13 19.23 4.03
CA ARG A 739 30.67 17.89 3.64
C ARG A 739 31.56 17.26 2.57
N CYS A 740 31.51 15.96 2.47
CA CYS A 740 32.04 15.25 1.29
C CYS A 740 31.15 15.56 0.07
N GLU A 741 31.74 16.11 -0.98
CA GLU A 741 30.98 16.49 -2.18
C GLU A 741 30.63 15.27 -3.06
N ALA A 742 31.41 14.18 -3.02
CA ALA A 742 31.11 12.95 -3.79
C ALA A 742 29.75 12.33 -3.38
N CYS A 743 29.48 12.19 -2.08
CA CYS A 743 28.20 11.69 -1.56
C CYS A 743 27.26 12.82 -1.08
N GLN A 744 27.66 14.07 -1.23
CA GLN A 744 26.90 15.25 -0.79
C GLN A 744 26.51 15.20 0.70
N GLY A 745 27.36 14.57 1.54
CA GLY A 745 27.14 14.42 2.97
C GLY A 745 26.27 13.24 3.39
N ALA A 746 25.83 12.40 2.44
CA ALA A 746 25.03 11.21 2.77
C ALA A 746 25.86 10.09 3.42
N GLY A 747 27.16 10.03 3.15
CA GLY A 747 28.04 8.93 3.58
C GLY A 747 27.95 7.69 2.70
N ILE A 748 26.87 7.54 1.98
CA ILE A 748 26.56 6.43 1.06
C ILE A 748 26.17 6.98 -0.30
N VAL A 749 26.31 6.18 -1.33
CA VAL A 749 25.91 6.46 -2.72
C VAL A 749 24.78 5.50 -3.09
N LYS A 750 23.70 6.06 -3.61
CA LYS A 750 22.57 5.30 -4.13
C LYS A 750 22.89 4.83 -5.54
N ILE A 751 22.82 3.54 -5.80
CA ILE A 751 22.90 2.95 -7.14
C ILE A 751 21.48 2.55 -7.52
N GLU A 752 20.91 3.25 -8.49
CA GLU A 752 19.56 2.96 -9.00
C GLU A 752 19.57 1.73 -9.90
N MET A 753 18.74 0.77 -9.57
CA MET A 753 18.59 -0.50 -10.31
C MET A 753 17.21 -0.51 -10.98
N ASN A 754 17.16 -0.47 -12.31
CA ASN A 754 15.92 -0.31 -13.10
C ASN A 754 14.82 -1.36 -12.80
N PHE A 755 15.16 -2.57 -12.34
CA PHE A 755 14.22 -3.66 -12.09
C PHE A 755 14.35 -4.29 -10.69
N LEU A 756 15.30 -3.81 -9.89
CA LEU A 756 15.59 -4.30 -8.54
C LEU A 756 15.52 -3.15 -7.54
N PRO A 757 15.38 -3.43 -6.24
CA PRO A 757 15.50 -2.38 -5.21
C PRO A 757 16.84 -1.66 -5.31
N ASP A 758 16.80 -0.34 -5.10
CA ASP A 758 18.02 0.49 -5.07
C ASP A 758 19.03 -0.03 -4.07
N VAL A 759 20.30 -0.07 -4.47
CA VAL A 759 21.40 -0.49 -3.61
C VAL A 759 22.14 0.73 -3.06
N TYR A 760 22.39 0.74 -1.76
CA TYR A 760 23.16 1.78 -1.08
C TYR A 760 24.55 1.24 -0.73
N VAL A 761 25.58 1.83 -1.30
CA VAL A 761 26.99 1.48 -1.03
C VAL A 761 27.69 2.60 -0.28
N GLU A 762 28.68 2.25 0.52
CA GLU A 762 29.50 3.23 1.22
C GLU A 762 30.25 4.11 0.22
N CYS A 763 30.38 5.41 0.50
CA CYS A 763 31.07 6.34 -0.37
C CYS A 763 32.60 6.10 -0.33
N ASP A 764 33.22 5.77 -1.45
CA ASP A 764 34.64 5.46 -1.58
C ASP A 764 35.54 6.62 -1.15
N VAL A 765 35.09 7.88 -1.32
CA VAL A 765 35.87 9.08 -0.99
C VAL A 765 35.93 9.34 0.52
N CYS A 766 34.78 9.35 1.19
CA CYS A 766 34.72 9.65 2.62
C CYS A 766 34.63 8.41 3.52
N ARG A 767 34.42 7.23 2.96
CA ARG A 767 34.28 5.96 3.68
C ARG A 767 33.27 6.10 4.84
N GLY A 768 32.04 6.47 4.51
CA GLY A 768 30.96 6.66 5.47
C GLY A 768 31.05 7.91 6.35
N LYS A 769 32.20 8.61 6.42
CA LYS A 769 32.43 9.73 7.35
C LYS A 769 31.64 11.01 7.07
N ARG A 770 30.99 11.15 5.90
CA ARG A 770 30.13 12.28 5.48
C ARG A 770 30.83 13.63 5.27
N TYR A 771 32.03 13.85 5.80
CA TYR A 771 32.78 15.12 5.79
C TYR A 771 34.04 15.04 4.94
N ASN A 772 34.56 16.22 4.54
CA ASN A 772 35.85 16.32 3.94
C ASN A 772 36.99 16.21 5.01
N LYS A 773 38.24 15.99 4.55
CA LYS A 773 39.39 15.78 5.43
C LYS A 773 39.63 16.94 6.39
N GLU A 774 39.52 18.19 5.89
CA GLU A 774 39.79 19.39 6.72
C GLU A 774 38.83 19.53 7.90
N THR A 775 37.55 19.20 7.71
CA THR A 775 36.53 19.24 8.78
C THR A 775 36.80 18.15 9.82
N LEU A 776 37.32 16.99 9.39
CA LEU A 776 37.68 15.87 10.28
C LEU A 776 38.97 16.08 11.07
N GLU A 777 39.73 17.16 10.82
CA GLU A 777 40.90 17.56 11.63
C GLU A 777 40.52 18.36 12.90
N VAL A 778 39.23 18.64 13.09
CA VAL A 778 38.74 19.31 14.30
C VAL A 778 38.27 18.28 15.30
N PHE A 779 38.83 18.36 16.53
CA PHE A 779 38.52 17.40 17.60
C PHE A 779 37.81 18.08 18.78
N TYR A 780 36.88 17.37 19.38
CA TYR A 780 36.31 17.66 20.68
C TYR A 780 36.46 16.44 21.59
N LYS A 781 37.15 16.59 22.74
CA LYS A 781 37.48 15.45 23.63
C LYS A 781 38.09 14.24 22.87
N GLY A 782 38.96 14.50 21.87
CA GLY A 782 39.66 13.47 21.09
C GLY A 782 38.78 12.77 20.02
N LYS A 783 37.57 13.23 19.77
CA LYS A 783 36.63 12.68 18.76
C LYS A 783 36.33 13.70 17.67
N THR A 784 36.26 13.25 16.42
CA THR A 784 35.77 14.05 15.29
C THR A 784 34.26 14.12 15.31
N ILE A 785 33.66 15.05 14.54
CA ILE A 785 32.19 15.12 14.41
C ILE A 785 31.61 13.86 13.77
N SER A 786 32.35 13.17 12.91
CA SER A 786 31.94 11.88 12.35
C SER A 786 31.94 10.79 13.41
N ASP A 787 32.94 10.74 14.29
CA ASP A 787 33.00 9.77 15.40
C ASP A 787 31.80 9.97 16.34
N VAL A 788 31.44 11.22 16.64
CA VAL A 788 30.25 11.54 17.46
C VAL A 788 28.96 11.10 16.82
N LEU A 789 28.81 11.25 15.51
CA LEU A 789 27.61 10.74 14.79
C LEU A 789 27.56 9.20 14.79
N ASN A 790 28.70 8.53 14.87
CA ASN A 790 28.81 7.08 14.95
C ASN A 790 28.63 6.50 16.36
N MET A 791 28.66 7.35 17.40
CA MET A 791 28.36 6.92 18.77
C MET A 791 26.93 6.41 18.90
N SER A 792 26.74 5.35 19.69
CA SER A 792 25.44 4.99 20.20
C SER A 792 24.88 6.08 21.11
N ILE A 793 23.59 6.10 21.34
CA ILE A 793 22.93 7.04 22.26
C ILE A 793 23.48 6.86 23.68
N ASP A 794 23.78 5.60 24.10
CA ASP A 794 24.39 5.32 25.42
C ASP A 794 25.78 5.91 25.54
N GLU A 795 26.67 5.71 24.56
CA GLU A 795 28.03 6.32 24.53
C GLU A 795 27.95 7.86 24.48
N ALA A 796 27.05 8.40 23.67
CA ALA A 796 26.82 9.83 23.55
C ALA A 796 26.31 10.44 24.88
N TYR A 797 25.48 9.72 25.63
CA TYR A 797 25.00 10.14 26.96
C TYR A 797 26.16 10.33 27.93
N GLU A 798 27.10 9.38 27.97
CA GLU A 798 28.29 9.48 28.80
C GLU A 798 29.25 10.58 28.32
N PHE A 799 29.49 10.66 27.00
CA PHE A 799 30.40 11.63 26.39
C PHE A 799 29.97 13.09 26.62
N PHE A 800 28.67 13.37 26.57
CA PHE A 800 28.10 14.71 26.77
C PHE A 800 27.54 14.96 28.18
N SER A 801 27.79 14.11 29.15
CA SER A 801 27.34 14.23 30.56
C SER A 801 27.64 15.57 31.21
N THR A 802 28.70 16.28 30.77
CA THR A 802 29.11 17.60 31.27
C THR A 802 28.32 18.77 30.63
N ILE A 803 27.42 18.51 29.68
CA ILE A 803 26.65 19.53 28.97
C ILE A 803 25.14 19.30 29.23
N PRO A 804 24.54 20.00 30.23
CA PRO A 804 23.20 19.69 30.73
C PRO A 804 22.08 19.73 29.66
N SER A 805 22.20 20.61 28.63
CA SER A 805 21.22 20.72 27.55
C SER A 805 21.22 19.49 26.64
N LEU A 806 22.41 18.98 26.27
CA LEU A 806 22.57 17.77 25.47
C LEU A 806 22.25 16.50 26.27
N GLU A 807 22.77 16.41 27.48
CA GLU A 807 22.52 15.30 28.40
C GLU A 807 21.02 15.05 28.54
N LYS A 808 20.24 16.10 28.82
CA LYS A 808 18.77 16.01 28.96
C LYS A 808 18.11 15.46 27.73
N LYS A 809 18.46 15.91 26.51
CA LYS A 809 17.87 15.44 25.25
C LYS A 809 18.27 14.00 24.91
N ILE A 810 19.54 13.65 25.12
CA ILE A 810 20.08 12.31 24.87
C ILE A 810 19.48 11.32 25.89
N LYS A 811 19.31 11.72 27.15
CA LYS A 811 18.66 10.93 28.19
C LYS A 811 17.23 10.51 27.78
N VAL A 812 16.45 11.40 27.19
CA VAL A 812 15.09 11.06 26.75
C VAL A 812 15.12 9.97 25.68
N LEU A 813 16.08 10.00 24.73
CA LEU A 813 16.26 8.93 23.74
C LEU A 813 16.64 7.59 24.41
N LYS A 814 17.47 7.62 25.44
CA LYS A 814 17.83 6.44 26.23
C LYS A 814 16.63 5.91 27.00
N ASP A 815 15.85 6.79 27.64
CA ASP A 815 14.65 6.45 28.44
C ASP A 815 13.56 5.73 27.60
N VAL A 816 13.44 6.05 26.30
CA VAL A 816 12.52 5.36 25.38
C VAL A 816 13.10 4.05 24.81
N GLY A 817 14.22 3.56 25.33
CA GLY A 817 14.84 2.29 24.93
C GLY A 817 15.64 2.33 23.62
N LEU A 818 16.17 3.49 23.23
CA LEU A 818 16.96 3.66 21.99
C LEU A 818 18.47 3.76 22.23
N GLY A 819 18.97 3.34 23.40
CA GLY A 819 20.38 3.48 23.78
C GLY A 819 21.39 2.91 22.78
N TYR A 820 21.00 1.84 22.09
CA TYR A 820 21.82 1.11 21.10
C TYR A 820 21.93 1.79 19.72
N ILE A 821 21.03 2.71 19.38
CA ILE A 821 20.98 3.37 18.06
C ILE A 821 22.09 4.41 17.97
N LYS A 822 22.74 4.52 16.82
CA LYS A 822 23.74 5.57 16.56
C LYS A 822 23.05 6.92 16.32
N LEU A 823 23.66 8.00 16.86
CA LEU A 823 23.15 9.38 16.65
C LEU A 823 22.98 9.73 15.16
N GLY A 824 23.91 9.30 14.32
CA GLY A 824 23.92 9.53 12.87
C GLY A 824 23.30 8.42 12.03
N GLN A 825 22.61 7.45 12.62
CA GLN A 825 21.99 6.34 11.87
C GLN A 825 21.01 6.87 10.82
N PRO A 826 21.13 6.49 9.53
CA PRO A 826 20.23 6.95 8.49
C PRO A 826 18.76 6.58 8.79
N ALA A 827 17.83 7.51 8.56
CA ALA A 827 16.40 7.27 8.78
C ALA A 827 15.86 6.08 7.98
N THR A 828 16.45 5.79 6.83
CA THR A 828 16.07 4.67 5.94
C THR A 828 16.43 3.29 6.49
N THR A 829 17.32 3.22 7.51
CA THR A 829 17.70 1.95 8.15
C THR A 829 16.98 1.69 9.46
N LEU A 830 16.18 2.65 9.95
CA LEU A 830 15.40 2.52 11.16
C LEU A 830 14.14 1.68 10.93
N SER A 831 13.78 0.87 11.91
CA SER A 831 12.45 0.22 11.92
C SER A 831 11.35 1.24 12.21
N GLY A 832 10.09 0.88 11.92
CA GLY A 832 8.93 1.75 12.19
C GLY A 832 8.81 2.10 13.68
N GLY A 833 9.02 1.13 14.58
CA GLY A 833 8.98 1.35 16.02
C GLY A 833 10.12 2.23 16.53
N GLU A 834 11.34 2.11 15.97
CA GLU A 834 12.46 3.00 16.28
C GLU A 834 12.18 4.44 15.85
N ALA A 835 11.64 4.63 14.63
CA ALA A 835 11.25 5.94 14.13
C ALA A 835 10.17 6.59 15.02
N GLN A 836 9.18 5.83 15.44
CA GLN A 836 8.11 6.27 16.34
C GLN A 836 8.66 6.70 17.70
N ARG A 837 9.55 5.92 18.30
CA ARG A 837 10.20 6.27 19.59
C ARG A 837 11.09 7.50 19.50
N ILE A 838 11.78 7.72 18.36
CA ILE A 838 12.53 8.96 18.12
C ILE A 838 11.57 10.17 18.06
N LYS A 839 10.40 10.04 17.40
CA LYS A 839 9.37 11.08 17.39
C LYS A 839 8.85 11.38 18.79
N LEU A 840 8.56 10.33 19.56
CA LEU A 840 8.14 10.45 20.96
C LEU A 840 9.20 11.17 21.80
N ALA A 841 10.49 10.80 21.69
CA ALA A 841 11.57 11.44 22.40
C ALA A 841 11.74 12.92 22.03
N ALA A 842 11.57 13.27 20.76
CA ALA A 842 11.61 14.66 20.31
C ALA A 842 10.48 15.51 20.94
N GLU A 843 9.29 14.96 21.09
CA GLU A 843 8.16 15.65 21.74
C GLU A 843 8.33 15.75 23.26
N LEU A 844 8.82 14.68 23.90
CA LEU A 844 9.12 14.65 25.34
C LEU A 844 10.19 15.66 25.76
N SER A 845 11.14 15.99 24.86
CA SER A 845 12.20 16.98 25.14
C SER A 845 11.67 18.41 25.19
N LYS A 846 10.43 18.65 24.68
CA LYS A 846 9.77 19.96 24.74
C LYS A 846 9.03 20.15 26.08
N SER A 847 8.88 21.38 26.52
CA SER A 847 8.05 21.68 27.70
C SER A 847 6.57 21.58 27.34
N SER A 848 5.81 20.74 28.01
CA SER A 848 4.36 20.61 27.85
C SER A 848 3.64 21.31 29.01
N LYS A 849 2.56 22.02 28.71
CA LYS A 849 1.70 22.72 29.71
C LYS A 849 0.51 21.87 30.19
N GLY A 850 0.45 20.58 29.81
CA GLY A 850 -0.55 19.66 30.34
C GLY A 850 -1.91 19.65 29.63
N LYS A 851 -2.04 20.15 28.39
CA LYS A 851 -3.29 20.11 27.60
C LYS A 851 -3.06 19.57 26.18
N THR A 852 -2.08 18.69 26.02
CA THR A 852 -1.75 18.08 24.73
C THR A 852 -2.36 16.69 24.65
N VAL A 853 -2.97 16.37 23.51
CA VAL A 853 -3.41 15.03 23.17
C VAL A 853 -2.32 14.35 22.33
N TYR A 854 -1.78 13.26 22.81
CA TYR A 854 -0.85 12.41 22.09
C TYR A 854 -1.60 11.18 21.55
N ILE A 855 -1.50 10.92 20.27
CA ILE A 855 -2.05 9.74 19.60
C ILE A 855 -0.89 8.85 19.19
N LEU A 856 -0.91 7.58 19.60
CA LEU A 856 0.12 6.59 19.25
C LEU A 856 -0.55 5.36 18.63
N ASP A 857 -0.02 4.90 17.51
CA ASP A 857 -0.49 3.71 16.81
C ASP A 857 0.50 2.56 17.01
N GLU A 858 0.08 1.52 17.75
CA GLU A 858 0.83 0.31 18.07
C GLU A 858 2.29 0.57 18.51
N PRO A 859 2.54 1.38 19.57
CA PRO A 859 3.87 1.82 19.95
C PRO A 859 4.76 0.70 20.52
N THR A 860 4.21 -0.46 20.83
CA THR A 860 4.97 -1.62 21.33
C THR A 860 5.43 -2.60 20.25
N THR A 861 5.16 -2.27 19.00
CA THR A 861 5.59 -3.07 17.84
C THR A 861 7.10 -3.31 17.87
N GLY A 862 7.53 -4.58 17.78
CA GLY A 862 8.94 -4.97 17.76
C GLY A 862 9.70 -4.81 19.09
N LEU A 863 8.98 -4.66 20.18
CA LEU A 863 9.58 -4.46 21.50
C LEU A 863 9.57 -5.73 22.34
N HIS A 864 10.73 -6.03 22.89
CA HIS A 864 10.81 -6.94 24.01
C HIS A 864 10.10 -6.33 25.25
N PHE A 865 9.51 -7.18 26.12
CA PHE A 865 8.72 -6.70 27.28
C PHE A 865 9.52 -5.78 28.21
N GLU A 866 10.84 -5.90 28.32
CA GLU A 866 11.67 -4.96 29.07
C GLU A 866 11.64 -3.55 28.44
N ASP A 867 11.63 -3.47 27.11
CA ASP A 867 11.53 -2.20 26.39
C ASP A 867 10.08 -1.64 26.46
N VAL A 868 9.08 -2.51 26.43
CA VAL A 868 7.65 -2.14 26.65
C VAL A 868 7.50 -1.50 28.03
N LYS A 869 8.10 -2.09 29.09
CA LYS A 869 8.06 -1.54 30.43
C LYS A 869 8.60 -0.12 30.49
N LYS A 870 9.79 0.11 29.93
CA LYS A 870 10.42 1.45 29.85
C LYS A 870 9.54 2.44 29.11
N LEU A 871 8.96 2.03 27.97
CA LEU A 871 8.04 2.86 27.20
C LEU A 871 6.81 3.24 28.03
N MET A 872 6.22 2.29 28.74
CA MET A 872 5.04 2.57 29.60
C MET A 872 5.37 3.53 30.73
N GLU A 873 6.52 3.43 31.38
CA GLU A 873 6.98 4.40 32.39
C GLU A 873 7.08 5.83 31.82
N VAL A 874 7.53 5.94 30.58
CA VAL A 874 7.62 7.24 29.87
C VAL A 874 6.23 7.79 29.56
N LEU A 875 5.30 6.96 29.08
CA LEU A 875 3.91 7.36 28.76
C LEU A 875 3.14 7.74 30.02
N GLN A 876 3.32 7.01 31.12
CA GLN A 876 2.73 7.36 32.42
C GLN A 876 3.22 8.74 32.91
N ARG A 877 4.52 9.04 32.78
CA ARG A 877 5.10 10.38 33.10
C ARG A 877 4.48 11.50 32.24
N LEU A 878 4.05 11.23 30.98
CA LEU A 878 3.35 12.20 30.16
C LEU A 878 1.94 12.49 30.69
N VAL A 879 1.24 11.44 31.09
CA VAL A 879 -0.11 11.55 31.67
C VAL A 879 -0.06 12.29 33.02
N ASP A 880 0.93 11.99 33.88
CA ASP A 880 1.12 12.66 35.16
C ASP A 880 1.37 14.17 35.04
N LYS A 881 1.84 14.65 33.88
CA LYS A 881 1.94 16.06 33.55
C LYS A 881 0.63 16.70 33.09
N GLY A 882 -0.50 15.98 33.14
CA GLY A 882 -1.83 16.43 32.75
C GLY A 882 -2.14 16.31 31.25
N ASN A 883 -1.32 15.58 30.46
CA ASN A 883 -1.59 15.32 29.06
C ASN A 883 -2.53 14.13 28.89
N SER A 884 -3.24 14.09 27.76
CA SER A 884 -4.05 12.94 27.35
C SER A 884 -3.22 12.06 26.42
N VAL A 885 -3.19 10.75 26.66
CA VAL A 885 -2.50 9.80 25.81
C VAL A 885 -3.51 8.77 25.30
N ILE A 886 -3.68 8.73 23.98
CA ILE A 886 -4.58 7.79 23.29
C ILE A 886 -3.69 6.80 22.53
N ILE A 887 -3.82 5.51 22.83
CA ILE A 887 -3.02 4.45 22.20
C ILE A 887 -3.93 3.46 21.50
N ILE A 888 -3.65 3.15 20.24
CA ILE A 888 -4.22 1.98 19.57
C ILE A 888 -3.29 0.82 19.90
N GLU A 889 -3.81 -0.25 20.56
CA GLU A 889 -2.96 -1.36 21.00
C GLU A 889 -3.67 -2.72 21.07
N HIS A 890 -2.84 -3.76 20.91
CA HIS A 890 -3.22 -5.16 21.04
C HIS A 890 -2.47 -5.89 22.17
N ASN A 891 -1.35 -5.33 22.63
CA ASN A 891 -0.52 -5.88 23.69
C ASN A 891 -1.27 -5.82 25.03
N LEU A 892 -1.56 -7.00 25.62
CA LEU A 892 -2.31 -7.09 26.87
C LEU A 892 -1.56 -6.50 28.07
N ASP A 893 -0.23 -6.46 28.06
CA ASP A 893 0.57 -5.81 29.08
C ASP A 893 0.40 -4.29 29.08
N VAL A 894 0.18 -3.68 27.93
CA VAL A 894 -0.19 -2.26 27.80
C VAL A 894 -1.64 -2.04 28.20
N ILE A 895 -2.55 -2.85 27.66
CA ILE A 895 -4.00 -2.73 27.89
C ILE A 895 -4.33 -2.82 29.38
N LYS A 896 -3.69 -3.71 30.14
CA LYS A 896 -3.91 -3.82 31.59
C LYS A 896 -3.48 -2.59 32.39
N THR A 897 -2.59 -1.75 31.85
CA THR A 897 -2.11 -0.53 32.52
C THR A 897 -2.94 0.71 32.21
N ALA A 898 -3.88 0.64 31.27
CA ALA A 898 -4.72 1.75 30.84
C ALA A 898 -5.64 2.24 31.99
N ASP A 899 -5.92 3.55 32.02
CA ASP A 899 -6.95 4.09 32.90
C ASP A 899 -8.35 3.85 32.31
N TYR A 900 -8.46 3.88 30.97
CA TYR A 900 -9.71 3.71 30.25
C TYR A 900 -9.47 2.94 28.94
N ILE A 901 -10.43 2.09 28.59
CA ILE A 901 -10.37 1.28 27.35
C ILE A 901 -11.64 1.53 26.53
N ILE A 902 -11.49 1.59 25.23
CA ILE A 902 -12.59 1.54 24.26
C ILE A 902 -12.33 0.35 23.34
N ASP A 903 -13.21 -0.64 23.39
CA ASP A 903 -13.11 -1.88 22.61
C ASP A 903 -14.04 -1.83 21.41
N ILE A 904 -13.47 -1.92 20.19
CA ILE A 904 -14.18 -1.80 18.92
C ILE A 904 -14.29 -3.18 18.27
N GLY A 905 -15.50 -3.51 17.81
CA GLY A 905 -15.78 -4.80 17.20
C GLY A 905 -17.23 -4.93 16.73
N PRO A 906 -17.85 -6.12 16.92
CA PRO A 906 -17.28 -7.37 17.53
C PRO A 906 -16.29 -8.09 16.60
N GLU A 907 -16.42 -7.97 15.28
CA GLU A 907 -15.59 -8.62 14.26
C GLU A 907 -14.82 -7.59 13.41
N GLY A 908 -14.03 -8.05 12.45
CA GLY A 908 -13.42 -7.21 11.42
C GLY A 908 -14.37 -6.92 10.25
N GLY A 909 -14.02 -5.93 9.42
CA GLY A 909 -14.75 -5.55 8.21
C GLY A 909 -16.17 -5.08 8.48
N ASP A 910 -17.13 -5.48 7.64
CA ASP A 910 -18.53 -5.03 7.70
C ASP A 910 -19.27 -5.45 8.97
N LYS A 911 -18.81 -6.51 9.65
CA LYS A 911 -19.37 -6.96 10.93
C LYS A 911 -18.74 -6.26 12.14
N GLY A 912 -17.77 -5.38 11.90
CA GLY A 912 -17.13 -4.51 12.88
C GLY A 912 -17.77 -3.13 12.99
N GLY A 913 -16.98 -2.17 13.45
CA GLY A 913 -17.33 -0.75 13.44
C GLY A 913 -18.28 -0.29 14.56
N ASN A 914 -18.51 -1.10 15.57
CA ASN A 914 -19.31 -0.74 16.75
C ASN A 914 -18.44 -0.68 18.01
N ILE A 915 -18.88 0.08 19.02
CA ILE A 915 -18.29 0.02 20.35
C ILE A 915 -18.88 -1.20 21.07
N VAL A 916 -18.04 -2.16 21.40
CA VAL A 916 -18.42 -3.41 22.07
C VAL A 916 -18.48 -3.22 23.59
N ALA A 917 -17.48 -2.51 24.12
CA ALA A 917 -17.37 -2.21 25.54
C ALA A 917 -16.46 -0.98 25.75
N PHE A 918 -16.67 -0.27 26.86
CA PHE A 918 -15.81 0.82 27.31
C PHE A 918 -15.79 0.88 28.83
N GLY A 919 -14.73 1.44 29.39
CA GLY A 919 -14.55 1.56 30.83
C GLY A 919 -13.14 1.19 31.29
N THR A 920 -12.96 0.91 32.57
CA THR A 920 -11.67 0.43 33.12
C THR A 920 -11.34 -0.97 32.64
N PRO A 921 -10.07 -1.39 32.66
CA PRO A 921 -9.68 -2.77 32.34
C PRO A 921 -10.47 -3.84 33.09
N GLU A 922 -10.80 -3.57 34.37
CA GLU A 922 -11.58 -4.47 35.23
C GLU A 922 -13.06 -4.59 34.78
N GLU A 923 -13.63 -3.51 34.22
CA GLU A 923 -14.99 -3.49 33.66
C GLU A 923 -15.01 -4.24 32.32
N ILE A 924 -14.03 -3.98 31.44
CA ILE A 924 -13.88 -4.68 30.16
C ILE A 924 -13.73 -6.20 30.37
N ALA A 925 -12.94 -6.64 31.37
CA ALA A 925 -12.77 -8.05 31.71
C ALA A 925 -14.06 -8.75 32.15
N LYS A 926 -15.08 -8.00 32.56
CA LYS A 926 -16.42 -8.53 32.94
C LYS A 926 -17.35 -8.64 31.72
N SER A 927 -17.06 -7.94 30.63
CA SER A 927 -17.90 -7.92 29.42
C SER A 927 -17.86 -9.27 28.71
N ARG A 928 -19.01 -9.88 28.51
CA ARG A 928 -19.14 -11.15 27.75
C ARG A 928 -18.99 -10.94 26.23
N LYS A 929 -19.17 -9.71 25.74
CA LYS A 929 -19.13 -9.38 24.32
C LYS A 929 -17.72 -9.02 23.84
N SER A 930 -16.82 -8.67 24.75
CA SER A 930 -15.46 -8.25 24.46
C SER A 930 -14.50 -9.44 24.34
N TYR A 931 -13.91 -9.62 23.17
CA TYR A 931 -12.81 -10.57 23.01
C TYR A 931 -11.60 -10.13 23.83
N THR A 932 -11.24 -8.84 23.77
CA THR A 932 -10.16 -8.27 24.59
C THR A 932 -10.38 -8.57 26.09
N GLY A 933 -11.61 -8.38 26.59
CA GLY A 933 -11.95 -8.66 27.98
C GLY A 933 -11.74 -10.13 28.38
N LYS A 934 -12.03 -11.07 27.47
CA LYS A 934 -11.81 -12.50 27.70
C LYS A 934 -10.32 -12.82 27.97
N TYR A 935 -9.41 -12.28 27.15
CA TYR A 935 -7.97 -12.50 27.30
C TYR A 935 -7.39 -11.70 28.48
N LEU A 936 -7.81 -10.44 28.64
CA LEU A 936 -7.35 -9.54 29.69
C LEU A 936 -7.58 -10.11 31.11
N LYS A 937 -8.60 -10.91 31.29
CA LYS A 937 -8.96 -11.55 32.57
C LYS A 937 -7.81 -12.34 33.18
N LYS A 938 -6.96 -12.97 32.37
CA LYS A 938 -5.77 -13.70 32.84
C LYS A 938 -4.69 -12.74 33.35
N TYR A 939 -4.51 -11.58 32.67
CA TYR A 939 -3.46 -10.61 32.96
C TYR A 939 -3.75 -9.71 34.18
N LEU A 940 -5.03 -9.52 34.50
CA LEU A 940 -5.45 -8.78 35.70
C LEU A 940 -5.38 -9.66 37.00
N LYS A 941 -5.30 -11.00 36.86
CA LYS A 941 -5.16 -11.92 37.98
C LYS A 941 -3.71 -12.31 38.28
N LYS A 942 -2.82 -12.15 37.33
CA LYS A 942 -1.37 -12.34 37.46
C LYS A 942 -0.73 -11.12 38.18
#